data_2c239faf559d9d24862b206b4d3d4b23
#
_entry.id   2c239faf559d9d24862b206b4d3d4b23
#
_cell.length_a   1.000
_cell.length_b   1.000
_cell.length_c   1.000
_cell.angle_alpha   90.00
_cell.angle_beta   90.00
_cell.angle_gamma   90.00
#
_symmetry.space_group_name_H-M   'P 1'
#
loop_
_entity.id
_entity.type
_entity.pdbx_description
1 polymer ?
#
loop_
_entity_poly.entity_id
_entity_poly.type
_entity_poly.pdbx_seq_one_letter_code
_entity_poly.pdbx_strand_id
1 'polypeptide(L)'
;MIRIGLRDARSHFGRFIMSIVAIALGVSFVVGSFCFREMLNNQVSQMMSTNADHDVYVRGSQEKKKDSSAMSMGSTKSYNDVDVDLAGTIAKVDGVSSARVVHMLSGVVLLDKHGDAVTTMGSPTLAIGMGKSSPWRSAKFTTGTWPKNGDEIALHSFAAEQSGLKVGDKTKIVYPDGAHKVTVSGIFTTDASQAGAIIIAIDPVTAKEKASKQSDDPDKTSLISVYGNKTMPLDDNAQQQLADRINKALPRSAKAHAITGDEYRDESTKSTQDALGFIQPLILIFAVIALFVGSFIIANTFSMIVRESMRGYALLRSIGASPLQVFSTVIVQALLLGLVGSLAGIGLGWGMVKLIASGLANMGMPLTGATNPTVSDMLVGLVVGIVVTLIGAALPARNAALAPPIQAMNETVNPEKSVLARGILGTVMVLLGFLSWGFTYALAAADGDGGPTPWKALNSIAVGWPLGIGAALAVIGVIVAGPAYVSTAGAVLGWLPSKVFTVTGRLAQRNISRSKRRTSNTAAALFVGVAIVSCLGVVATSAKASVNSLVDTGLKADFAVSSASAGQIPDQAIKDIKKVDGVNHVVSNRVVLGVEYDGKAINGFTFATQPELFTKIFAAETTEGDAAAALKDGKLLVGKTIADDRGWHVGQKVKATAENIVVDKEATAKAQADYQAKVQAHVQELQSQAQQLAASGDLAGAHAKASEIEQYTNDAKNVDPKTLVKTKKVTTGKTLTIGAIVSNSVYRDFAIVNDDLAEQIGNKQTMFVMQAFVTDKRGADTAQVKKALKKTIKKYYTIVVFDRDEYKSTMSSMIDQMLMVLYALLALSIIIAIFGIVNTLALSVSERTKEIGLLRAIGTSRGQVRGMLGIEAAIISVFGTVLGLVVGVAAGVVIRAVYASEGLETLAIPWLQLLVFLLLSIVVGLVSSISPASRALKQPVLDAVASE
;
A
#
# COMPACT_ATOMS: atom_id res chain seq x y z
N MET A 1 51.61 -6.19 -2.74
CA MET A 1 50.57 -5.15 -2.69
C MET A 1 49.32 -5.52 -1.89
N ILE A 2 48.69 -6.67 -2.10
CA ILE A 2 47.53 -7.14 -1.30
C ILE A 2 47.88 -7.19 0.21
N ARG A 3 49.02 -7.76 0.60
CA ARG A 3 49.47 -7.80 2.01
C ARG A 3 49.69 -6.42 2.62
N ILE A 4 50.11 -5.43 1.83
CA ILE A 4 50.33 -4.05 2.29
C ILE A 4 48.99 -3.40 2.54
N GLY A 5 48.03 -3.53 1.59
CA GLY A 5 46.66 -3.02 1.75
C GLY A 5 45.91 -3.60 2.96
N LEU A 6 46.05 -4.91 3.18
CA LEU A 6 45.50 -5.65 4.33
C LEU A 6 46.11 -5.18 5.68
N ARG A 7 47.43 -5.04 5.73
CA ARG A 7 48.13 -4.59 6.94
C ARG A 7 47.84 -3.15 7.31
N ASP A 8 47.73 -2.30 6.29
CA ASP A 8 47.36 -0.90 6.46
C ASP A 8 45.92 -0.73 6.95
N ALA A 9 44.97 -1.48 6.33
CA ALA A 9 43.58 -1.51 6.80
C ALA A 9 43.45 -1.98 8.25
N ARG A 10 44.26 -2.99 8.67
CA ARG A 10 44.25 -3.51 10.07
C ARG A 10 44.90 -2.54 11.06
N SER A 11 45.99 -1.89 10.70
CA SER A 11 46.73 -0.97 11.61
C SER A 11 45.97 0.33 11.87
N HIS A 12 45.13 0.72 10.93
CA HIS A 12 44.37 1.98 11.02
C HIS A 12 42.84 1.77 11.09
N PHE A 13 42.40 0.60 11.60
CA PHE A 13 40.97 0.22 11.63
C PHE A 13 40.07 1.30 12.24
N GLY A 14 40.51 2.03 13.27
CA GLY A 14 39.75 3.11 13.87
C GLY A 14 39.41 4.27 12.92
N ARG A 15 40.18 4.48 11.84
CA ARG A 15 39.93 5.48 10.81
C ARG A 15 38.86 5.03 9.82
N PHE A 16 38.77 3.71 9.58
CA PHE A 16 37.82 3.11 8.65
C PHE A 16 36.42 2.86 9.22
N ILE A 17 36.24 2.98 10.57
CA ILE A 17 34.92 2.74 11.20
C ILE A 17 33.82 3.61 10.57
N MET A 18 34.11 4.90 10.33
CA MET A 18 33.12 5.79 9.71
C MET A 18 32.77 5.38 8.28
N SER A 19 33.74 4.87 7.51
CA SER A 19 33.50 4.31 6.17
C SER A 19 32.64 3.06 6.23
N ILE A 20 32.99 2.14 7.15
CA ILE A 20 32.22 0.90 7.38
C ILE A 20 30.78 1.24 7.76
N VAL A 21 30.57 2.19 8.66
CA VAL A 21 29.22 2.62 9.06
C VAL A 21 28.45 3.24 7.88
N ALA A 22 29.11 4.07 7.07
CA ALA A 22 28.49 4.67 5.89
C ALA A 22 28.06 3.60 4.86
N ILE A 23 28.95 2.61 4.58
CA ILE A 23 28.65 1.47 3.69
C ILE A 23 27.52 0.63 4.30
N ALA A 24 27.62 0.32 5.61
CA ALA A 24 26.62 -0.48 6.31
C ALA A 24 25.24 0.17 6.27
N LEU A 25 25.13 1.48 6.49
CA LEU A 25 23.86 2.20 6.40
C LEU A 25 23.31 2.22 4.97
N GLY A 26 24.14 2.46 3.96
CA GLY A 26 23.71 2.40 2.55
C GLY A 26 23.20 1.01 2.17
N VAL A 27 23.96 -0.04 2.53
CA VAL A 27 23.57 -1.43 2.26
C VAL A 27 22.35 -1.82 3.11
N SER A 28 22.24 -1.36 4.35
CA SER A 28 21.10 -1.68 5.22
C SER A 28 19.78 -1.16 4.65
N PHE A 29 19.81 0.00 3.98
CA PHE A 29 18.63 0.53 3.33
C PHE A 29 18.22 -0.33 2.13
N VAL A 30 19.20 -0.74 1.29
CA VAL A 30 18.93 -1.59 0.14
C VAL A 30 18.39 -2.95 0.58
N VAL A 31 19.11 -3.61 1.49
CA VAL A 31 18.69 -4.92 2.02
C VAL A 31 17.35 -4.80 2.75
N GLY A 32 17.18 -3.76 3.57
CA GLY A 32 15.92 -3.49 4.25
C GLY A 32 14.76 -3.30 3.30
N SER A 33 14.96 -2.57 2.19
CA SER A 33 13.94 -2.38 1.15
C SER A 33 13.59 -3.69 0.44
N PHE A 34 14.57 -4.50 0.09
CA PHE A 34 14.33 -5.82 -0.52
C PHE A 34 13.67 -6.79 0.46
N CYS A 35 14.15 -6.87 1.69
CA CYS A 35 13.52 -7.69 2.74
C CYS A 35 12.09 -7.25 3.04
N PHE A 36 11.81 -5.93 3.07
CA PHE A 36 10.45 -5.42 3.26
C PHE A 36 9.53 -5.80 2.10
N ARG A 37 10.03 -5.68 0.86
CA ARG A 37 9.30 -6.15 -0.33
C ARG A 37 9.01 -7.64 -0.24
N GLU A 38 10.03 -8.43 0.11
CA GLU A 38 9.89 -9.89 0.24
C GLU A 38 8.94 -10.26 1.38
N MET A 39 8.98 -9.53 2.49
CA MET A 39 8.03 -9.70 3.60
C MET A 39 6.59 -9.44 3.14
N LEU A 40 6.34 -8.38 2.35
CA LEU A 40 5.02 -8.11 1.78
C LEU A 40 4.60 -9.20 0.79
N ASN A 41 5.49 -9.62 -0.10
CA ASN A 41 5.22 -10.69 -1.05
C ASN A 41 4.92 -12.02 -0.33
N ASN A 42 5.72 -12.35 0.68
CA ASN A 42 5.51 -13.54 1.50
C ASN A 42 4.22 -13.45 2.31
N GLN A 43 3.86 -12.27 2.81
CA GLN A 43 2.57 -12.05 3.48
C GLN A 43 1.40 -12.36 2.52
N VAL A 44 1.44 -11.83 1.29
CA VAL A 44 0.42 -12.09 0.27
C VAL A 44 0.40 -13.58 -0.10
N SER A 45 1.56 -14.18 -0.35
CA SER A 45 1.67 -15.60 -0.69
C SER A 45 1.17 -16.52 0.43
N GLN A 46 1.55 -16.24 1.69
CA GLN A 46 1.07 -16.98 2.86
C GLN A 46 -0.42 -16.79 3.09
N MET A 47 -0.93 -15.59 2.88
CA MET A 47 -2.37 -15.33 2.96
C MET A 47 -3.12 -16.12 1.88
N MET A 48 -2.59 -16.16 0.64
CA MET A 48 -3.18 -16.97 -0.44
C MET A 48 -3.07 -18.45 -0.16
N SER A 49 -1.93 -18.96 0.32
CA SER A 49 -1.76 -20.38 0.68
C SER A 49 -2.64 -20.79 1.85
N THR A 50 -2.91 -19.89 2.78
CA THR A 50 -3.83 -20.14 3.91
C THR A 50 -5.28 -20.18 3.43
N ASN A 51 -5.69 -19.23 2.60
CA ASN A 51 -7.07 -19.11 2.11
C ASN A 51 -7.40 -20.14 1.02
N ALA A 52 -6.39 -20.56 0.25
CA ALA A 52 -6.48 -21.54 -0.82
C ALA A 52 -5.67 -22.80 -0.49
N ASP A 53 -6.02 -23.48 0.59
CA ASP A 53 -5.27 -24.61 1.16
C ASP A 53 -5.62 -25.98 0.54
N HIS A 54 -6.50 -26.02 -0.46
CA HIS A 54 -6.91 -27.23 -1.15
C HIS A 54 -5.90 -27.66 -2.22
N ASP A 55 -5.91 -28.96 -2.55
CA ASP A 55 -4.95 -29.56 -3.49
C ASP A 55 -5.33 -29.31 -4.96
N VAL A 56 -6.62 -29.27 -5.28
CA VAL A 56 -7.16 -29.00 -6.62
C VAL A 56 -8.37 -28.08 -6.52
N TYR A 57 -8.51 -27.21 -7.50
CA TYR A 57 -9.68 -26.33 -7.66
C TYR A 57 -10.34 -26.58 -9.01
N VAL A 58 -11.68 -26.66 -9.03
CA VAL A 58 -12.45 -26.76 -10.27
C VAL A 58 -13.24 -25.48 -10.47
N ARG A 59 -13.00 -24.83 -11.59
CA ARG A 59 -13.61 -23.57 -12.02
C ARG A 59 -14.16 -23.68 -13.46
N GLY A 60 -14.82 -22.65 -13.93
CA GLY A 60 -15.20 -22.57 -15.34
C GLY A 60 -14.01 -22.60 -16.29
N SER A 61 -14.19 -23.19 -17.46
CA SER A 61 -13.16 -23.27 -18.51
C SER A 61 -13.18 -22.09 -19.49
N GLN A 62 -14.24 -21.29 -19.47
CA GLN A 62 -14.40 -20.12 -20.35
C GLN A 62 -14.11 -18.84 -19.58
N GLU A 63 -13.05 -18.14 -20.00
CA GLU A 63 -12.74 -16.83 -19.44
C GLU A 63 -13.87 -15.84 -19.83
N LYS A 64 -14.48 -15.22 -18.82
CA LYS A 64 -15.41 -14.11 -19.04
C LYS A 64 -14.58 -12.90 -19.46
N LYS A 65 -15.08 -12.13 -20.43
CA LYS A 65 -14.53 -10.80 -20.68
C LYS A 65 -14.56 -10.03 -19.38
N LYS A 66 -13.43 -9.37 -19.09
CA LYS A 66 -13.18 -8.66 -17.85
C LYS A 66 -14.38 -7.81 -17.43
N ASP A 67 -15.16 -8.31 -16.46
CA ASP A 67 -16.15 -7.48 -15.77
C ASP A 67 -15.35 -6.51 -14.93
N SER A 68 -15.38 -5.25 -15.32
CA SER A 68 -14.72 -4.15 -14.62
C SER A 68 -15.43 -3.73 -13.32
N SER A 69 -16.04 -4.68 -12.61
CA SER A 69 -16.55 -4.39 -11.28
C SER A 69 -15.36 -4.26 -10.33
N ALA A 70 -15.09 -3.04 -9.90
CA ALA A 70 -14.01 -2.69 -8.96
C ALA A 70 -14.11 -3.40 -7.59
N MET A 71 -15.12 -4.23 -7.38
CA MET A 71 -15.27 -5.09 -6.19
C MET A 71 -14.51 -6.41 -6.28
N SER A 72 -13.99 -6.81 -7.45
CA SER A 72 -13.05 -7.93 -7.53
C SER A 72 -11.62 -7.44 -7.23
N MET A 73 -11.37 -7.01 -6.02
CA MET A 73 -10.02 -6.78 -5.54
C MET A 73 -9.23 -8.09 -5.64
N GLY A 74 -8.42 -8.23 -6.67
CA GLY A 74 -7.42 -9.29 -6.76
C GLY A 74 -7.57 -10.32 -7.88
N SER A 75 -8.62 -10.33 -8.73
CA SER A 75 -8.71 -11.25 -9.86
C SER A 75 -8.59 -10.53 -11.20
N THR A 76 -7.51 -10.78 -11.94
CA THR A 76 -7.34 -10.29 -13.31
C THR A 76 -8.16 -11.09 -14.33
N LYS A 77 -8.62 -12.30 -13.96
CA LYS A 77 -9.38 -13.22 -14.82
C LYS A 77 -10.64 -13.69 -14.10
N SER A 78 -11.76 -13.61 -14.76
CA SER A 78 -13.04 -14.14 -14.30
C SER A 78 -13.46 -15.29 -15.23
N TYR A 79 -14.03 -16.34 -14.66
CA TYR A 79 -14.46 -17.52 -15.42
C TYR A 79 -15.96 -17.73 -15.29
N ASN A 80 -16.55 -18.56 -16.16
CA ASN A 80 -17.94 -18.95 -16.03
C ASN A 80 -18.18 -19.75 -14.73
N ASP A 81 -19.37 -19.58 -14.15
CA ASP A 81 -19.79 -20.37 -13.00
C ASP A 81 -20.07 -21.82 -13.40
N VAL A 82 -19.86 -22.75 -12.47
CA VAL A 82 -20.06 -24.19 -12.63
C VAL A 82 -21.18 -24.69 -11.72
N ASP A 83 -21.82 -25.82 -12.06
CA ASP A 83 -22.87 -26.40 -11.24
C ASP A 83 -22.35 -26.90 -9.91
N VAL A 84 -23.03 -26.58 -8.81
CA VAL A 84 -22.72 -27.06 -7.46
C VAL A 84 -22.72 -28.59 -7.37
N ASP A 85 -23.61 -29.25 -8.12
CA ASP A 85 -23.74 -30.72 -8.15
C ASP A 85 -22.50 -31.44 -8.71
N LEU A 86 -21.63 -30.72 -9.46
CA LEU A 86 -20.35 -31.29 -9.88
C LEU A 86 -19.47 -31.71 -8.70
N ALA A 87 -19.63 -31.09 -7.54
CA ALA A 87 -18.89 -31.51 -6.34
C ALA A 87 -19.18 -32.98 -5.97
N GLY A 88 -20.42 -33.42 -6.15
CA GLY A 88 -20.81 -34.83 -5.94
C GLY A 88 -20.19 -35.79 -6.96
N THR A 89 -20.04 -35.35 -8.21
CA THR A 89 -19.36 -36.12 -9.26
C THR A 89 -17.86 -36.19 -8.99
N ILE A 90 -17.25 -35.09 -8.62
CA ILE A 90 -15.81 -34.99 -8.33
C ILE A 90 -15.47 -35.83 -7.09
N ALA A 91 -16.33 -35.83 -6.04
CA ALA A 91 -16.12 -36.60 -4.83
C ALA A 91 -15.99 -38.13 -5.06
N LYS A 92 -16.46 -38.65 -6.22
CA LYS A 92 -16.37 -40.07 -6.59
C LYS A 92 -15.10 -40.43 -7.36
N VAL A 93 -14.30 -39.44 -7.70
CA VAL A 93 -13.03 -39.63 -8.45
C VAL A 93 -11.99 -40.24 -7.51
N ASP A 94 -11.30 -41.28 -7.98
CA ASP A 94 -10.25 -41.93 -7.23
C ASP A 94 -9.14 -40.95 -6.81
N GLY A 95 -8.77 -41.00 -5.53
CA GLY A 95 -7.82 -40.09 -4.94
C GLY A 95 -8.43 -38.77 -4.41
N VAL A 96 -9.75 -38.54 -4.54
CA VAL A 96 -10.45 -37.42 -3.91
C VAL A 96 -10.92 -37.82 -2.51
N SER A 97 -10.43 -37.10 -1.52
CA SER A 97 -10.83 -37.27 -0.11
C SER A 97 -12.05 -36.39 0.25
N SER A 98 -12.18 -35.24 -0.40
CA SER A 98 -13.32 -34.33 -0.22
C SER A 98 -13.40 -33.36 -1.41
N ALA A 99 -14.61 -33.18 -1.96
CA ALA A 99 -14.89 -32.12 -2.93
C ALA A 99 -16.13 -31.34 -2.47
N ARG A 100 -16.02 -30.02 -2.44
CA ARG A 100 -17.08 -29.17 -1.87
C ARG A 100 -17.02 -27.74 -2.39
N VAL A 101 -18.14 -27.05 -2.27
CA VAL A 101 -18.22 -25.60 -2.38
C VAL A 101 -17.94 -25.02 -0.98
N VAL A 102 -16.98 -24.10 -0.88
CA VAL A 102 -16.72 -23.34 0.34
C VAL A 102 -17.59 -22.08 0.30
N HIS A 103 -18.58 -22.03 1.19
CA HIS A 103 -19.45 -20.88 1.30
C HIS A 103 -18.82 -19.84 2.21
N MET A 104 -18.56 -18.66 1.63
CA MET A 104 -18.06 -17.50 2.35
C MET A 104 -19.10 -16.38 2.27
N LEU A 105 -19.44 -15.82 3.41
CA LEU A 105 -20.41 -14.75 3.56
C LEU A 105 -19.69 -13.43 3.84
N SER A 106 -19.96 -12.43 3.03
CA SER A 106 -19.55 -11.05 3.27
C SER A 106 -20.71 -10.23 3.83
N GLY A 107 -20.42 -9.03 4.34
CA GLY A 107 -21.45 -8.17 4.92
C GLY A 107 -21.98 -8.68 6.29
N VAL A 108 -21.21 -9.53 6.94
CA VAL A 108 -21.50 -10.05 8.28
C VAL A 108 -20.88 -9.13 9.33
N VAL A 109 -21.51 -8.98 10.50
CA VAL A 109 -20.97 -8.22 11.62
C VAL A 109 -20.96 -9.08 12.88
N LEU A 110 -19.82 -9.10 13.56
CA LEU A 110 -19.67 -9.68 14.88
C LEU A 110 -19.96 -8.60 15.94
N LEU A 111 -20.75 -8.90 16.96
CA LEU A 111 -20.89 -8.01 18.11
C LEU A 111 -19.88 -8.42 19.20
N ASP A 112 -19.30 -7.41 19.84
CA ASP A 112 -18.38 -7.60 20.97
C ASP A 112 -19.13 -7.99 22.27
N LYS A 113 -18.40 -8.16 23.34
CA LYS A 113 -18.96 -8.47 24.67
C LYS A 113 -19.89 -7.39 25.23
N HIS A 114 -19.85 -6.16 24.69
CA HIS A 114 -20.74 -5.04 25.10
C HIS A 114 -21.96 -4.92 24.18
N GLY A 115 -22.02 -5.70 23.12
CA GLY A 115 -23.09 -5.68 22.11
C GLY A 115 -22.90 -4.62 21.03
N ASP A 116 -21.72 -4.07 20.93
CA ASP A 116 -21.36 -3.13 19.88
C ASP A 116 -20.69 -3.87 18.68
N ALA A 117 -20.84 -3.33 17.49
CA ALA A 117 -20.25 -3.93 16.28
C ALA A 117 -18.72 -3.87 16.32
N VAL A 118 -18.08 -5.02 16.12
CA VAL A 118 -16.62 -5.07 15.89
C VAL A 118 -16.33 -4.52 14.51
N THR A 119 -15.74 -3.32 14.47
CA THR A 119 -15.37 -2.65 13.21
C THR A 119 -13.87 -2.68 13.03
N THR A 120 -13.44 -2.99 11.83
CA THR A 120 -12.04 -2.88 11.40
C THR A 120 -11.91 -1.76 10.38
N MET A 121 -10.89 -0.93 10.51
CA MET A 121 -10.65 0.17 9.58
C MET A 121 -10.27 -0.36 8.18
N GLY A 122 -11.28 -0.68 7.36
CA GLY A 122 -11.11 -1.08 5.96
C GLY A 122 -10.91 -2.58 5.70
N SER A 123 -10.75 -3.41 6.73
CA SER A 123 -10.67 -4.87 6.54
C SER A 123 -12.06 -5.53 6.63
N PRO A 124 -12.36 -6.55 5.81
CA PRO A 124 -13.67 -7.17 5.80
C PRO A 124 -13.92 -8.05 7.02
N THR A 125 -15.19 -8.21 7.38
CA THR A 125 -15.65 -9.31 8.25
C THR A 125 -16.21 -10.42 7.38
N LEU A 126 -15.67 -11.63 7.54
CA LEU A 126 -16.01 -12.80 6.74
C LEU A 126 -16.50 -13.94 7.64
N ALA A 127 -17.64 -14.52 7.32
CA ALA A 127 -18.07 -15.77 7.91
C ALA A 127 -17.91 -16.90 6.89
N ILE A 128 -17.20 -17.95 7.28
CA ILE A 128 -16.81 -19.05 6.38
C ILE A 128 -17.36 -20.35 6.92
N GLY A 129 -18.01 -21.13 6.05
CA GLY A 129 -18.56 -22.45 6.37
C GLY A 129 -17.46 -23.47 6.65
N MET A 130 -17.20 -23.73 7.91
CA MET A 130 -16.16 -24.64 8.38
C MET A 130 -16.65 -25.52 9.53
N GLY A 131 -16.26 -26.78 9.52
CA GLY A 131 -16.66 -27.72 10.56
C GLY A 131 -15.80 -28.99 10.53
N LYS A 132 -16.09 -29.92 11.41
CA LYS A 132 -15.38 -31.23 11.49
C LYS A 132 -15.46 -32.01 10.17
N SER A 133 -16.59 -31.92 9.46
CA SER A 133 -16.80 -32.53 8.13
C SER A 133 -16.16 -31.71 7.00
N SER A 134 -15.85 -30.45 7.27
CA SER A 134 -15.37 -29.46 6.33
C SER A 134 -14.22 -28.66 6.96
N PRO A 135 -13.10 -29.31 7.32
CA PRO A 135 -12.01 -28.64 8.00
C PRO A 135 -11.30 -27.68 7.06
N TRP A 136 -10.73 -26.63 7.65
CA TRP A 136 -9.74 -25.81 7.01
C TRP A 136 -8.37 -26.29 7.49
N ARG A 137 -7.56 -26.83 6.58
CA ARG A 137 -6.28 -27.50 6.91
C ARG A 137 -5.31 -26.54 7.61
N SER A 138 -5.30 -25.28 7.18
CA SER A 138 -4.46 -24.22 7.74
C SER A 138 -4.94 -23.71 9.10
N ALA A 139 -6.12 -24.08 9.58
CA ALA A 139 -6.65 -23.59 10.85
C ALA A 139 -6.28 -24.53 11.99
N LYS A 140 -5.69 -23.96 13.06
CA LYS A 140 -5.28 -24.66 14.28
C LYS A 140 -6.04 -24.09 15.49
N PHE A 141 -6.77 -24.94 16.22
CA PHE A 141 -7.46 -24.49 17.42
C PHE A 141 -6.47 -24.22 18.56
N THR A 142 -6.60 -23.04 19.16
CA THR A 142 -5.93 -22.71 20.42
C THR A 142 -6.75 -23.19 21.59
N THR A 143 -8.10 -23.03 21.53
CA THR A 143 -9.05 -23.47 22.54
C THR A 143 -10.39 -23.81 21.89
N GLY A 144 -11.11 -24.79 22.43
CA GLY A 144 -12.45 -25.15 21.95
C GLY A 144 -12.46 -26.04 20.70
N THR A 145 -13.53 -25.98 19.93
CA THR A 145 -13.80 -26.86 18.77
C THR A 145 -14.51 -26.12 17.65
N TRP A 146 -14.60 -26.76 16.47
CA TRP A 146 -15.44 -26.30 15.37
C TRP A 146 -16.90 -26.16 15.80
N PRO A 147 -17.64 -25.18 15.22
CA PRO A 147 -19.08 -25.05 15.42
C PRO A 147 -19.80 -26.33 14.95
N LYS A 148 -20.80 -26.78 15.69
CA LYS A 148 -21.57 -28.00 15.43
C LYS A 148 -22.91 -27.72 14.79
N ASN A 149 -23.43 -26.52 14.97
CA ASN A 149 -24.74 -26.08 14.49
C ASN A 149 -24.74 -24.54 14.27
N GLY A 150 -25.89 -24.00 13.82
CA GLY A 150 -26.05 -22.58 13.54
C GLY A 150 -26.00 -21.65 14.75
N ASP A 151 -26.08 -22.17 15.98
CA ASP A 151 -26.01 -21.41 17.23
C ASP A 151 -24.57 -21.30 17.79
N GLU A 152 -23.61 -21.92 17.13
CA GLU A 152 -22.21 -21.89 17.51
C GLU A 152 -21.34 -21.21 16.44
N ILE A 153 -20.31 -20.48 16.88
CA ILE A 153 -19.29 -19.89 16.00
C ILE A 153 -17.91 -20.15 16.59
N ALA A 154 -16.90 -20.26 15.73
CA ALA A 154 -15.51 -20.16 16.17
C ALA A 154 -14.85 -18.90 15.60
N LEU A 155 -13.99 -18.28 16.41
CA LEU A 155 -13.37 -17.00 16.07
C LEU A 155 -11.89 -17.21 15.75
N HIS A 156 -11.41 -16.56 14.71
CA HIS A 156 -9.97 -16.38 14.56
C HIS A 156 -9.42 -15.58 15.75
N SER A 157 -8.20 -15.86 16.18
CA SER A 157 -7.59 -15.23 17.36
C SER A 157 -7.67 -13.70 17.34
N PHE A 158 -7.45 -13.07 16.18
CA PHE A 158 -7.58 -11.62 16.00
C PHE A 158 -9.03 -11.15 16.23
N ALA A 159 -10.02 -11.89 15.72
CA ALA A 159 -11.44 -11.58 15.96
C ALA A 159 -11.82 -11.71 17.45
N ALA A 160 -11.29 -12.71 18.16
CA ALA A 160 -11.47 -12.89 19.59
C ALA A 160 -10.83 -11.76 20.41
N GLU A 161 -9.63 -11.32 20.02
CA GLU A 161 -8.93 -10.20 20.66
C GLU A 161 -9.69 -8.88 20.48
N GLN A 162 -10.11 -8.57 19.25
CA GLN A 162 -10.83 -7.33 18.93
C GLN A 162 -12.22 -7.27 19.59
N SER A 163 -12.92 -8.40 19.67
CA SER A 163 -14.23 -8.48 20.31
C SER A 163 -14.18 -8.63 21.82
N GLY A 164 -13.04 -9.05 22.39
CA GLY A 164 -12.89 -9.42 23.80
C GLY A 164 -13.67 -10.67 24.20
N LEU A 165 -14.12 -11.49 23.23
CA LEU A 165 -14.88 -12.71 23.45
C LEU A 165 -13.97 -13.91 23.72
N LYS A 166 -14.45 -14.83 24.57
CA LYS A 166 -13.79 -16.09 24.94
C LYS A 166 -14.68 -17.27 24.61
N VAL A 167 -14.11 -18.46 24.58
CA VAL A 167 -14.89 -19.71 24.43
C VAL A 167 -15.93 -19.81 25.53
N GLY A 168 -17.16 -20.09 25.15
CA GLY A 168 -18.33 -20.14 26.01
C GLY A 168 -19.13 -18.85 26.11
N ASP A 169 -18.60 -17.72 25.68
CA ASP A 169 -19.31 -16.44 25.68
C ASP A 169 -20.44 -16.44 24.65
N LYS A 170 -21.54 -15.78 25.04
CA LYS A 170 -22.69 -15.57 24.16
C LYS A 170 -22.65 -14.19 23.55
N THR A 171 -22.82 -14.12 22.23
CA THR A 171 -22.88 -12.88 21.47
C THR A 171 -23.92 -12.95 20.35
N LYS A 172 -23.88 -12.02 19.43
CA LYS A 172 -24.67 -12.06 18.20
C LYS A 172 -23.79 -11.91 16.98
N ILE A 173 -24.11 -12.68 15.96
CA ILE A 173 -23.63 -12.47 14.60
C ILE A 173 -24.78 -11.87 13.78
N VAL A 174 -24.49 -10.83 13.01
CA VAL A 174 -25.48 -10.17 12.18
C VAL A 174 -25.22 -10.54 10.74
N TYR A 175 -26.17 -11.27 10.16
CA TYR A 175 -26.21 -11.56 8.74
C TYR A 175 -27.11 -10.54 8.02
N PRO A 176 -27.12 -10.49 6.67
CA PRO A 176 -28.06 -9.63 5.95
C PRO A 176 -29.54 -9.89 6.25
N ASP A 177 -29.90 -11.09 6.66
CA ASP A 177 -31.27 -11.46 7.06
C ASP A 177 -31.60 -11.18 8.52
N GLY A 178 -30.63 -10.72 9.31
CA GLY A 178 -30.84 -10.31 10.72
C GLY A 178 -29.79 -10.77 11.70
N ALA A 179 -30.01 -10.43 12.98
CA ALA A 179 -29.11 -10.75 14.08
C ALA A 179 -29.49 -12.10 14.72
N HIS A 180 -28.51 -13.00 14.80
CA HIS A 180 -28.63 -14.32 15.38
C HIS A 180 -27.81 -14.42 16.66
N LYS A 181 -28.37 -15.02 17.71
CA LYS A 181 -27.65 -15.31 18.97
C LYS A 181 -26.76 -16.53 18.75
N VAL A 182 -25.50 -16.42 19.15
CA VAL A 182 -24.52 -17.50 18.99
C VAL A 182 -23.62 -17.59 20.22
N THR A 183 -23.04 -18.78 20.40
CA THR A 183 -22.06 -19.07 21.45
C THR A 183 -20.68 -19.30 20.78
N VAL A 184 -19.63 -18.77 21.36
CA VAL A 184 -18.27 -19.01 20.87
C VAL A 184 -17.85 -20.43 21.25
N SER A 185 -17.75 -21.34 20.29
CA SER A 185 -17.37 -22.74 20.47
C SER A 185 -15.86 -22.98 20.49
N GLY A 186 -15.10 -22.06 19.86
CA GLY A 186 -13.65 -22.20 19.76
C GLY A 186 -12.95 -20.93 19.29
N ILE A 187 -11.64 -20.90 19.54
CA ILE A 187 -10.72 -19.88 19.02
C ILE A 187 -9.63 -20.61 18.25
N PHE A 188 -9.38 -20.18 17.01
CA PHE A 188 -8.38 -20.77 16.13
C PHE A 188 -7.41 -19.72 15.59
N THR A 189 -6.24 -20.18 15.20
CA THR A 189 -5.23 -19.41 14.49
C THR A 189 -5.05 -20.00 13.10
N THR A 190 -4.53 -19.21 12.17
CA THR A 190 -4.11 -19.65 10.84
C THR A 190 -2.60 -19.45 10.68
N ASP A 191 -2.00 -20.17 9.73
CA ASP A 191 -0.56 -20.11 9.49
C ASP A 191 -0.12 -18.70 9.02
N ALA A 192 -1.03 -17.92 8.40
CA ALA A 192 -0.78 -16.53 8.04
C ALA A 192 -1.74 -15.56 8.75
N SER A 193 -1.24 -14.37 9.07
CA SER A 193 -2.10 -13.25 9.51
C SER A 193 -3.06 -12.85 8.39
N GLN A 194 -4.29 -12.59 8.74
CA GLN A 194 -5.37 -12.22 7.83
C GLN A 194 -5.49 -10.69 7.64
N ALA A 195 -4.39 -9.96 7.81
CA ALA A 195 -4.29 -8.52 7.55
C ALA A 195 -5.41 -7.68 8.21
N GLY A 196 -5.79 -8.05 9.45
CA GLY A 196 -6.81 -7.33 10.22
C GLY A 196 -8.26 -7.70 9.89
N ALA A 197 -8.50 -8.70 9.02
CA ALA A 197 -9.85 -9.19 8.75
C ALA A 197 -10.44 -9.93 9.96
N ILE A 198 -11.73 -9.72 10.21
CA ILE A 198 -12.49 -10.48 11.20
C ILE A 198 -12.97 -11.78 10.54
N ILE A 199 -12.39 -12.91 10.90
CA ILE A 199 -12.77 -14.21 10.35
C ILE A 199 -13.52 -15.02 11.40
N ILE A 200 -14.69 -15.49 10.98
CA ILE A 200 -15.64 -16.26 11.81
C ILE A 200 -15.88 -17.58 11.09
N ALA A 201 -15.63 -18.70 11.76
CA ALA A 201 -16.08 -20.00 11.29
C ALA A 201 -17.52 -20.25 11.76
N ILE A 202 -18.39 -20.62 10.83
CA ILE A 202 -19.79 -20.99 11.08
C ILE A 202 -20.04 -22.40 10.56
N ASP A 203 -21.09 -23.05 11.08
CA ASP A 203 -21.47 -24.37 10.61
C ASP A 203 -21.69 -24.40 9.08
N PRO A 204 -21.15 -25.39 8.35
CA PRO A 204 -21.25 -25.47 6.89
C PRO A 204 -22.68 -25.51 6.35
N VAL A 205 -23.63 -26.11 7.09
CA VAL A 205 -25.04 -26.17 6.68
C VAL A 205 -25.65 -24.77 6.74
N THR A 206 -25.40 -24.08 7.84
CA THR A 206 -25.81 -22.68 8.03
C THR A 206 -25.16 -21.76 7.01
N ALA A 207 -23.86 -21.96 6.71
CA ALA A 207 -23.18 -21.20 5.68
C ALA A 207 -23.83 -21.38 4.31
N LYS A 208 -24.15 -22.61 3.92
CA LYS A 208 -24.85 -22.92 2.67
C LYS A 208 -26.21 -22.24 2.60
N GLU A 209 -27.03 -22.37 3.67
CA GLU A 209 -28.35 -21.73 3.74
C GLU A 209 -28.26 -20.20 3.57
N LYS A 210 -27.36 -19.56 4.29
CA LYS A 210 -27.20 -18.11 4.24
C LYS A 210 -26.61 -17.66 2.90
N ALA A 211 -25.65 -18.40 2.34
CA ALA A 211 -25.06 -18.10 1.02
C ALA A 211 -26.09 -18.25 -0.10
N SER A 212 -26.95 -19.27 -0.05
CA SER A 212 -27.99 -19.45 -1.06
C SER A 212 -29.03 -18.32 -1.06
N LYS A 213 -29.25 -17.66 0.09
CA LYS A 213 -30.10 -16.46 0.18
C LYS A 213 -29.42 -15.19 -0.33
N GLN A 214 -28.10 -15.18 -0.41
CA GLN A 214 -27.31 -14.08 -0.95
C GLN A 214 -26.96 -14.27 -2.43
N SER A 215 -26.99 -15.51 -2.93
CA SER A 215 -26.66 -15.83 -4.31
C SER A 215 -27.85 -15.63 -5.24
N ASP A 216 -27.60 -15.06 -6.40
CA ASP A 216 -28.57 -14.91 -7.47
C ASP A 216 -28.88 -16.25 -8.16
N ASP A 217 -27.91 -17.19 -8.14
CA ASP A 217 -28.05 -18.54 -8.67
C ASP A 217 -27.42 -19.54 -7.68
N PRO A 218 -28.23 -20.07 -6.71
CA PRO A 218 -27.72 -20.95 -5.67
C PRO A 218 -27.25 -22.33 -6.19
N ASP A 219 -27.61 -22.69 -7.43
CA ASP A 219 -27.16 -23.93 -8.07
C ASP A 219 -25.79 -23.77 -8.78
N LYS A 220 -25.23 -22.57 -8.79
CA LYS A 220 -23.93 -22.24 -9.41
C LYS A 220 -22.91 -21.78 -8.39
N THR A 221 -21.66 -22.04 -8.70
CA THR A 221 -20.50 -21.57 -7.92
C THR A 221 -19.36 -21.19 -8.85
N SER A 222 -18.56 -20.24 -8.42
CA SER A 222 -17.34 -19.89 -9.13
C SER A 222 -16.22 -20.92 -8.94
N LEU A 223 -16.27 -21.71 -7.84
CA LEU A 223 -15.17 -22.58 -7.46
C LEU A 223 -15.64 -23.78 -6.67
N ILE A 224 -15.14 -24.98 -7.01
CA ILE A 224 -15.25 -26.18 -6.19
C ILE A 224 -13.87 -26.54 -5.70
N SER A 225 -13.73 -26.73 -4.39
CA SER A 225 -12.47 -26.98 -3.69
C SER A 225 -12.33 -28.47 -3.40
N VAL A 226 -11.15 -29.05 -3.68
CA VAL A 226 -10.91 -30.50 -3.59
C VAL A 226 -9.68 -30.78 -2.75
N TYR A 227 -9.84 -31.66 -1.76
CA TYR A 227 -8.74 -32.28 -1.05
C TYR A 227 -8.47 -33.68 -1.58
N GLY A 228 -7.23 -33.98 -1.95
CA GLY A 228 -6.76 -35.33 -2.13
C GLY A 228 -6.44 -36.01 -0.80
N ASN A 229 -5.92 -35.23 0.16
CA ASN A 229 -5.75 -35.64 1.57
C ASN A 229 -6.25 -34.54 2.51
N LYS A 230 -7.04 -34.89 3.52
CA LYS A 230 -7.60 -33.90 4.47
C LYS A 230 -6.59 -33.36 5.48
N THR A 231 -5.50 -34.07 5.72
CA THR A 231 -4.54 -33.76 6.80
C THR A 231 -3.24 -33.20 6.29
N MET A 232 -2.77 -33.61 5.10
CA MET A 232 -1.49 -33.19 4.53
C MET A 232 -1.70 -32.74 3.07
N PRO A 233 -1.03 -31.67 2.64
CA PRO A 233 -1.07 -31.24 1.24
C PRO A 233 -0.38 -32.31 0.36
N LEU A 234 -0.90 -32.49 -0.84
CA LEU A 234 -0.27 -33.28 -1.89
C LEU A 234 0.92 -32.52 -2.48
N ASP A 235 1.94 -33.26 -2.92
CA ASP A 235 3.03 -32.68 -3.71
C ASP A 235 2.53 -32.28 -5.13
N ASP A 236 3.32 -31.49 -5.84
CA ASP A 236 2.95 -30.90 -7.14
C ASP A 236 2.57 -31.97 -8.17
N ASN A 237 3.30 -33.11 -8.20
CA ASN A 237 3.03 -34.21 -9.11
C ASN A 237 1.71 -34.91 -8.78
N ALA A 238 1.43 -35.13 -7.49
CA ALA A 238 0.18 -35.74 -7.04
C ALA A 238 -1.01 -34.81 -7.26
N GLN A 239 -0.85 -33.49 -7.07
CA GLN A 239 -1.86 -32.48 -7.42
C GLN A 239 -2.18 -32.52 -8.91
N GLN A 240 -1.16 -32.54 -9.79
CA GLN A 240 -1.34 -32.60 -11.22
C GLN A 240 -2.07 -33.88 -11.66
N GLN A 241 -1.66 -35.04 -11.14
CA GLN A 241 -2.32 -36.31 -11.45
C GLN A 241 -3.78 -36.32 -11.00
N LEU A 242 -4.08 -35.71 -9.83
CA LEU A 242 -5.43 -35.59 -9.32
C LEU A 242 -6.26 -34.63 -10.21
N ALA A 243 -5.72 -33.50 -10.59
CA ALA A 243 -6.36 -32.56 -11.51
C ALA A 243 -6.70 -33.19 -12.87
N ASP A 244 -5.75 -33.99 -13.43
CA ASP A 244 -5.94 -34.70 -14.70
C ASP A 244 -7.05 -35.76 -14.59
N ARG A 245 -7.11 -36.50 -13.47
CA ARG A 245 -8.21 -37.48 -13.23
C ARG A 245 -9.56 -36.78 -13.13
N ILE A 246 -9.62 -35.69 -12.42
CA ILE A 246 -10.85 -34.89 -12.30
C ILE A 246 -11.26 -34.35 -13.69
N ASN A 247 -10.32 -33.79 -14.46
CA ASN A 247 -10.59 -33.28 -15.82
C ASN A 247 -11.15 -34.35 -16.76
N LYS A 248 -10.68 -35.60 -16.63
CA LYS A 248 -11.23 -36.73 -17.40
C LYS A 248 -12.64 -37.13 -16.94
N ALA A 249 -12.98 -36.95 -15.69
CA ALA A 249 -14.28 -37.27 -15.12
C ALA A 249 -15.33 -36.17 -15.32
N LEU A 250 -14.92 -34.94 -15.61
CA LEU A 250 -15.81 -33.81 -15.79
C LEU A 250 -16.60 -33.94 -17.13
N PRO A 251 -17.91 -33.78 -17.11
CA PRO A 251 -18.74 -33.77 -18.34
C PRO A 251 -18.31 -32.57 -19.22
N ARG A 252 -18.19 -32.78 -20.52
CA ARG A 252 -17.86 -31.70 -21.48
C ARG A 252 -18.89 -30.55 -21.44
N SER A 253 -20.16 -30.88 -21.17
CA SER A 253 -21.24 -29.90 -21.00
C SER A 253 -21.07 -28.98 -19.81
N ALA A 254 -20.31 -29.39 -18.81
CA ALA A 254 -20.11 -28.60 -17.60
C ALA A 254 -19.26 -27.34 -17.81
N LYS A 255 -18.52 -27.26 -18.93
CA LYS A 255 -17.59 -26.15 -19.22
C LYS A 255 -16.72 -25.81 -18.02
N ALA A 256 -16.25 -26.83 -17.32
CA ALA A 256 -15.45 -26.77 -16.12
C ALA A 256 -14.04 -27.31 -16.39
N HIS A 257 -13.07 -26.82 -15.60
CA HIS A 257 -11.68 -27.24 -15.69
C HIS A 257 -11.08 -27.32 -14.29
N ALA A 258 -10.36 -28.40 -14.01
CA ALA A 258 -9.62 -28.58 -12.77
C ALA A 258 -8.18 -28.09 -12.93
N ILE A 259 -7.73 -27.27 -12.01
CA ILE A 259 -6.37 -26.74 -11.91
C ILE A 259 -5.75 -27.16 -10.58
N THR A 260 -4.44 -27.22 -10.48
CA THR A 260 -3.76 -27.53 -9.22
C THR A 260 -3.95 -26.42 -8.19
N GLY A 261 -3.83 -26.76 -6.91
CA GLY A 261 -3.85 -25.78 -5.83
C GLY A 261 -2.73 -24.77 -5.95
N ASP A 262 -1.55 -25.20 -6.41
CA ASP A 262 -0.40 -24.33 -6.63
C ASP A 262 -0.66 -23.32 -7.76
N GLU A 263 -1.19 -23.78 -8.91
CA GLU A 263 -1.56 -22.88 -10.01
C GLU A 263 -2.58 -21.83 -9.57
N TYR A 264 -3.59 -22.23 -8.80
CA TYR A 264 -4.60 -21.29 -8.28
C TYR A 264 -3.99 -20.27 -7.31
N ARG A 265 -3.08 -20.71 -6.41
CA ARG A 265 -2.37 -19.82 -5.47
C ARG A 265 -1.46 -18.84 -6.20
N ASP A 266 -0.73 -19.31 -7.21
CA ASP A 266 0.17 -18.48 -8.02
C ASP A 266 -0.60 -17.42 -8.81
N GLU A 267 -1.70 -17.77 -9.46
CA GLU A 267 -2.57 -16.81 -10.16
C GLU A 267 -3.14 -15.76 -9.19
N SER A 268 -3.62 -16.19 -8.02
CA SER A 268 -4.20 -15.29 -7.02
C SER A 268 -3.14 -14.39 -6.38
N THR A 269 -1.96 -14.93 -6.10
CA THR A 269 -0.81 -14.18 -5.56
C THR A 269 -0.35 -13.13 -6.57
N LYS A 270 -0.17 -13.52 -7.84
CA LYS A 270 0.22 -12.60 -8.91
C LYS A 270 -0.80 -11.48 -9.10
N SER A 271 -2.07 -11.81 -9.11
CA SER A 271 -3.15 -10.82 -9.22
C SER A 271 -3.11 -9.79 -8.08
N THR A 272 -2.90 -10.25 -6.85
CA THR A 272 -2.79 -9.36 -5.68
C THR A 272 -1.50 -8.53 -5.73
N GLN A 273 -0.39 -9.11 -6.18
CA GLN A 273 0.88 -8.39 -6.36
C GLN A 273 0.76 -7.33 -7.46
N ASP A 274 0.06 -7.62 -8.56
CA ASP A 274 -0.19 -6.64 -9.64
C ASP A 274 -1.03 -5.46 -9.12
N ALA A 275 -2.01 -5.72 -8.26
CA ALA A 275 -2.80 -4.67 -7.60
C ALA A 275 -1.95 -3.78 -6.66
N LEU A 276 -0.91 -4.35 -6.03
CA LEU A 276 0.05 -3.65 -5.18
C LEU A 276 1.28 -3.14 -5.96
N GLY A 277 1.29 -3.29 -7.28
CA GLY A 277 2.44 -3.03 -8.15
C GLY A 277 3.00 -1.60 -8.06
N PHE A 278 2.20 -0.62 -7.65
CA PHE A 278 2.64 0.77 -7.44
C PHE A 278 3.65 0.93 -6.29
N ILE A 279 3.69 0.01 -5.33
CA ILE A 279 4.62 0.05 -4.19
C ILE A 279 6.06 -0.26 -4.64
N GLN A 280 6.22 -1.17 -5.60
CA GLN A 280 7.53 -1.64 -6.03
C GLN A 280 8.40 -0.54 -6.67
N PRO A 281 7.93 0.28 -7.63
CA PRO A 281 8.68 1.41 -8.16
C PRO A 281 9.07 2.42 -7.06
N LEU A 282 8.18 2.66 -6.11
CA LEU A 282 8.43 3.58 -5.00
C LEU A 282 9.63 3.10 -4.15
N ILE A 283 9.63 1.84 -3.72
CA ILE A 283 10.73 1.24 -2.95
C ILE A 283 12.04 1.26 -3.75
N LEU A 284 11.97 0.98 -5.07
CA LEU A 284 13.14 1.01 -5.94
C LEU A 284 13.76 2.41 -6.04
N ILE A 285 12.94 3.44 -6.19
CA ILE A 285 13.39 4.84 -6.22
C ILE A 285 14.15 5.16 -4.91
N PHE A 286 13.60 4.79 -3.76
CA PHE A 286 14.27 4.99 -2.47
C PHE A 286 15.58 4.23 -2.37
N ALA A 287 15.64 2.97 -2.85
CA ALA A 287 16.88 2.19 -2.85
C ALA A 287 17.96 2.84 -3.72
N VAL A 288 17.62 3.31 -4.92
CA VAL A 288 18.54 4.01 -5.82
C VAL A 288 19.08 5.29 -5.19
N ILE A 289 18.22 6.05 -4.53
CA ILE A 289 18.59 7.30 -3.85
C ILE A 289 19.54 7.01 -2.68
N ALA A 290 19.24 6.00 -1.86
CA ALA A 290 20.10 5.60 -0.74
C ALA A 290 21.47 5.12 -1.22
N LEU A 291 21.51 4.35 -2.33
CA LEU A 291 22.76 3.95 -3.00
C LEU A 291 23.56 5.16 -3.49
N PHE A 292 22.89 6.13 -4.09
CA PHE A 292 23.53 7.34 -4.57
C PHE A 292 24.18 8.13 -3.42
N VAL A 293 23.43 8.34 -2.34
CA VAL A 293 23.92 9.03 -1.13
C VAL A 293 25.06 8.24 -0.49
N GLY A 294 24.89 6.92 -0.36
CA GLY A 294 25.93 6.01 0.17
C GLY A 294 27.20 6.06 -0.66
N SER A 295 27.10 5.94 -2.00
CA SER A 295 28.25 6.04 -2.92
C SER A 295 28.97 7.38 -2.78
N PHE A 296 28.23 8.46 -2.66
CA PHE A 296 28.79 9.79 -2.48
C PHE A 296 29.58 9.94 -1.17
N ILE A 297 29.07 9.41 -0.05
CA ILE A 297 29.74 9.39 1.25
C ILE A 297 31.01 8.53 1.17
N ILE A 298 30.93 7.37 0.53
CA ILE A 298 32.06 6.46 0.32
C ILE A 298 33.15 7.16 -0.49
N ALA A 299 32.82 7.77 -1.65
CA ALA A 299 33.76 8.49 -2.49
C ALA A 299 34.45 9.63 -1.73
N ASN A 300 33.72 10.35 -0.91
CA ASN A 300 34.25 11.42 -0.08
C ASN A 300 35.23 10.88 1.00
N THR A 301 34.88 9.78 1.63
CA THR A 301 35.72 9.12 2.65
C THR A 301 36.99 8.53 2.04
N PHE A 302 36.90 7.85 0.88
CA PHE A 302 38.09 7.36 0.18
C PHE A 302 38.98 8.47 -0.33
N SER A 303 38.41 9.59 -0.78
CA SER A 303 39.18 10.77 -1.14
C SER A 303 40.01 11.32 0.06
N MET A 304 39.48 11.21 1.25
CA MET A 304 40.17 11.52 2.49
C MET A 304 41.31 10.55 2.78
N ILE A 305 41.02 9.26 2.84
CA ILE A 305 42.00 8.21 3.14
C ILE A 305 43.19 8.28 2.15
N VAL A 306 42.91 8.49 0.87
CA VAL A 306 43.90 8.63 -0.17
C VAL A 306 44.80 9.87 0.09
N ARG A 307 44.23 11.02 0.42
CA ARG A 307 45.00 12.23 0.73
C ARG A 307 45.91 12.05 1.93
N GLU A 308 45.41 11.42 2.99
CA GLU A 308 46.18 11.16 4.20
C GLU A 308 47.33 10.16 3.94
N SER A 309 47.10 9.19 3.04
CA SER A 309 48.11 8.17 2.66
C SER A 309 49.02 8.62 1.52
N MET A 310 48.89 9.85 1.00
CA MET A 310 49.53 10.32 -0.24
C MET A 310 51.07 10.30 -0.12
N ARG A 311 51.64 10.74 1.04
CA ARG A 311 53.10 10.66 1.30
C ARG A 311 53.61 9.21 1.23
N GLY A 312 52.84 8.25 1.86
CA GLY A 312 53.17 6.82 1.79
C GLY A 312 53.15 6.26 0.37
N TYR A 313 52.15 6.65 -0.44
CA TYR A 313 52.08 6.24 -1.84
C TYR A 313 53.20 6.89 -2.70
N ALA A 314 53.53 8.14 -2.41
CA ALA A 314 54.68 8.81 -3.06
C ALA A 314 56.00 8.12 -2.77
N LEU A 315 56.23 7.74 -1.50
CA LEU A 315 57.42 6.94 -1.11
C LEU A 315 57.45 5.58 -1.80
N LEU A 316 56.32 4.87 -1.85
CA LEU A 316 56.26 3.61 -2.58
C LEU A 316 56.61 3.78 -4.09
N ARG A 317 56.11 4.86 -4.70
CA ARG A 317 56.44 5.16 -6.11
C ARG A 317 57.88 5.60 -6.32
N SER A 318 58.48 6.31 -5.35
CA SER A 318 59.92 6.69 -5.44
C SER A 318 60.87 5.50 -5.39
N ILE A 319 60.45 4.38 -4.74
CA ILE A 319 61.21 3.13 -4.68
C ILE A 319 60.77 2.14 -5.80
N GLY A 320 60.02 2.58 -6.80
CA GLY A 320 59.71 1.84 -8.03
C GLY A 320 58.34 1.20 -8.14
N ALA A 321 57.40 1.49 -7.23
CA ALA A 321 56.01 0.98 -7.38
C ALA A 321 55.32 1.61 -8.59
N SER A 322 54.68 0.79 -9.42
CA SER A 322 53.90 1.27 -10.56
C SER A 322 52.59 1.95 -10.14
N PRO A 323 52.04 2.85 -11.00
CA PRO A 323 50.73 3.45 -10.75
C PRO A 323 49.62 2.43 -10.53
N LEU A 324 49.67 1.32 -11.29
CA LEU A 324 48.67 0.23 -11.18
C LEU A 324 48.75 -0.48 -9.81
N GLN A 325 49.96 -0.59 -9.25
CA GLN A 325 50.16 -1.17 -7.92
C GLN A 325 49.59 -0.30 -6.82
N VAL A 326 49.72 1.02 -6.90
CA VAL A 326 49.07 1.98 -5.95
C VAL A 326 47.57 1.93 -6.11
N PHE A 327 47.08 1.96 -7.35
CA PHE A 327 45.63 1.80 -7.61
C PHE A 327 45.08 0.51 -7.01
N SER A 328 45.72 -0.62 -7.25
CA SER A 328 45.27 -1.92 -6.72
C SER A 328 45.27 -1.98 -5.19
N THR A 329 46.19 -1.30 -4.52
CA THR A 329 46.24 -1.21 -3.06
C THR A 329 44.99 -0.55 -2.48
N VAL A 330 44.58 0.60 -3.08
CA VAL A 330 43.36 1.31 -2.67
C VAL A 330 42.10 0.50 -2.99
N ILE A 331 42.06 -0.19 -4.14
CA ILE A 331 40.92 -1.05 -4.52
C ILE A 331 40.79 -2.24 -3.58
N VAL A 332 41.92 -2.87 -3.15
CA VAL A 332 41.89 -3.96 -2.16
C VAL A 332 41.36 -3.46 -0.80
N GLN A 333 41.78 -2.28 -0.37
CA GLN A 333 41.22 -1.66 0.83
C GLN A 333 39.71 -1.41 0.69
N ALA A 334 39.27 -0.88 -0.46
CA ALA A 334 37.86 -0.66 -0.78
C ALA A 334 37.05 -1.96 -0.75
N LEU A 335 37.59 -3.04 -1.34
CA LEU A 335 36.96 -4.37 -1.34
C LEU A 335 36.74 -4.90 0.09
N LEU A 336 37.77 -4.79 0.94
CA LEU A 336 37.68 -5.24 2.34
C LEU A 336 36.65 -4.44 3.15
N LEU A 337 36.67 -3.12 3.00
CA LEU A 337 35.72 -2.24 3.65
C LEU A 337 34.30 -2.44 3.12
N GLY A 338 34.18 -2.65 1.81
CA GLY A 338 32.93 -3.02 1.16
C GLY A 338 32.36 -4.33 1.70
N LEU A 339 33.21 -5.35 1.85
CA LEU A 339 32.79 -6.64 2.40
C LEU A 339 32.32 -6.50 3.87
N VAL A 340 33.14 -5.91 4.74
CA VAL A 340 32.81 -5.76 6.16
C VAL A 340 31.58 -4.85 6.33
N GLY A 341 31.53 -3.73 5.60
CA GLY A 341 30.41 -2.81 5.64
C GLY A 341 29.11 -3.44 5.11
N SER A 342 29.19 -4.26 4.05
CA SER A 342 28.02 -4.97 3.52
C SER A 342 27.48 -6.01 4.49
N LEU A 343 28.35 -6.79 5.13
CA LEU A 343 27.92 -7.77 6.15
C LEU A 343 27.24 -7.08 7.35
N ALA A 344 27.82 -5.99 7.83
CA ALA A 344 27.21 -5.17 8.87
C ALA A 344 25.87 -4.56 8.40
N GLY A 345 25.82 -4.11 7.15
CA GLY A 345 24.62 -3.53 6.52
C GLY A 345 23.47 -4.53 6.37
N ILE A 346 23.78 -5.78 6.02
CA ILE A 346 22.77 -6.85 5.96
C ILE A 346 22.15 -7.05 7.36
N GLY A 347 22.96 -7.13 8.40
CA GLY A 347 22.48 -7.28 9.79
C GLY A 347 21.63 -6.08 10.25
N LEU A 348 22.05 -4.85 9.94
CA LEU A 348 21.30 -3.64 10.27
C LEU A 348 19.98 -3.55 9.47
N GLY A 349 19.99 -3.92 8.17
CA GLY A 349 18.80 -3.94 7.34
C GLY A 349 17.75 -4.93 7.85
N TRP A 350 18.19 -6.11 8.23
CA TRP A 350 17.34 -7.09 8.90
C TRP A 350 16.74 -6.58 10.22
N GLY A 351 17.57 -5.97 11.07
CA GLY A 351 17.10 -5.36 12.32
C GLY A 351 16.06 -4.27 12.10
N MET A 352 16.26 -3.45 11.06
CA MET A 352 15.32 -2.40 10.67
C MET A 352 13.96 -2.97 10.23
N VAL A 353 13.94 -4.00 9.40
CA VAL A 353 12.68 -4.65 8.97
C VAL A 353 11.94 -5.23 10.17
N LYS A 354 12.64 -5.86 11.12
CA LYS A 354 12.03 -6.33 12.36
C LYS A 354 11.42 -5.20 13.19
N LEU A 355 12.09 -4.07 13.25
CA LEU A 355 11.59 -2.91 13.98
C LEU A 355 10.35 -2.31 13.32
N ILE A 356 10.33 -2.21 11.99
CA ILE A 356 9.15 -1.78 11.21
C ILE A 356 8.00 -2.76 11.40
N ALA A 357 8.26 -4.07 11.29
CA ALA A 357 7.23 -5.10 11.48
C ALA A 357 6.62 -5.07 12.90
N SER A 358 7.47 -4.88 13.92
CA SER A 358 7.02 -4.70 15.32
C SER A 358 6.18 -3.43 15.49
N GLY A 359 6.57 -2.33 14.85
CA GLY A 359 5.80 -1.08 14.87
C GLY A 359 4.41 -1.25 14.24
N LEU A 360 4.33 -1.89 13.08
CA LEU A 360 3.06 -2.18 12.41
C LEU A 360 2.17 -3.13 13.22
N ALA A 361 2.77 -4.14 13.87
CA ALA A 361 2.05 -5.05 14.75
C ALA A 361 1.40 -4.31 15.93
N ASN A 362 2.12 -3.38 16.56
CA ASN A 362 1.58 -2.54 17.64
C ASN A 362 0.42 -1.63 17.20
N MET A 363 0.32 -1.37 15.89
CA MET A 363 -0.78 -0.61 15.27
C MET A 363 -1.96 -1.49 14.83
N GLY A 364 -1.96 -2.78 15.18
CA GLY A 364 -3.01 -3.72 14.78
C GLY A 364 -2.86 -4.27 13.35
N MET A 365 -1.70 -4.08 12.72
CA MET A 365 -1.37 -4.62 11.39
C MET A 365 -0.19 -5.60 11.49
N PRO A 366 -0.36 -6.75 12.16
CA PRO A 366 0.72 -7.70 12.29
C PRO A 366 1.06 -8.31 10.91
N LEU A 367 2.30 -8.12 10.48
CA LEU A 367 2.85 -8.79 9.31
C LEU A 367 3.54 -10.08 9.77
N THR A 368 3.01 -11.22 9.37
CA THR A 368 3.54 -12.55 9.74
C THR A 368 4.49 -13.13 8.70
N GLY A 369 4.70 -12.42 7.59
CA GLY A 369 5.70 -12.81 6.58
C GLY A 369 7.09 -12.96 7.19
N ALA A 370 7.91 -13.88 6.66
CA ALA A 370 9.28 -14.08 7.12
C ALA A 370 10.05 -12.76 7.05
N THR A 371 10.50 -12.28 8.20
CA THR A 371 11.32 -11.07 8.30
C THR A 371 12.82 -11.33 8.05
N ASN A 372 13.18 -12.59 7.83
CA ASN A 372 14.58 -12.96 7.59
C ASN A 372 14.94 -12.69 6.12
N PRO A 373 16.12 -12.08 5.87
CA PRO A 373 16.58 -11.87 4.51
C PRO A 373 16.81 -13.20 3.81
N THR A 374 16.41 -13.29 2.56
CA THR A 374 16.70 -14.45 1.72
C THR A 374 18.18 -14.49 1.34
N VAL A 375 18.67 -15.64 0.92
CA VAL A 375 20.05 -15.76 0.39
C VAL A 375 20.26 -14.81 -0.79
N SER A 376 19.22 -14.62 -1.62
CA SER A 376 19.23 -13.67 -2.72
C SER A 376 19.40 -12.23 -2.24
N ASP A 377 18.65 -11.79 -1.21
CA ASP A 377 18.77 -10.45 -0.65
C ASP A 377 20.15 -10.19 -0.04
N MET A 378 20.70 -11.21 0.63
CA MET A 378 22.06 -11.13 1.20
C MET A 378 23.10 -11.00 0.08
N LEU A 379 22.98 -11.77 -1.00
CA LEU A 379 23.89 -11.71 -2.16
C LEU A 379 23.77 -10.37 -2.87
N VAL A 380 22.56 -9.91 -3.13
CA VAL A 380 22.32 -8.59 -3.74
C VAL A 380 22.91 -7.48 -2.87
N GLY A 381 22.64 -7.50 -1.57
CA GLY A 381 23.21 -6.54 -0.62
C GLY A 381 24.74 -6.55 -0.59
N LEU A 382 25.35 -7.75 -0.61
CA LEU A 382 26.80 -7.91 -0.66
C LEU A 382 27.38 -7.38 -1.99
N VAL A 383 26.83 -7.79 -3.12
CA VAL A 383 27.29 -7.36 -4.45
C VAL A 383 27.13 -5.86 -4.62
N VAL A 384 25.97 -5.33 -4.31
CA VAL A 384 25.68 -3.89 -4.40
C VAL A 384 26.61 -3.09 -3.50
N GLY A 385 26.80 -3.50 -2.26
CA GLY A 385 27.69 -2.80 -1.33
C GLY A 385 29.15 -2.82 -1.79
N ILE A 386 29.64 -3.94 -2.30
CA ILE A 386 31.00 -4.05 -2.89
C ILE A 386 31.11 -3.17 -4.13
N VAL A 387 30.18 -3.28 -5.08
CA VAL A 387 30.21 -2.53 -6.34
C VAL A 387 30.17 -1.02 -6.09
N VAL A 388 29.26 -0.57 -5.21
CA VAL A 388 29.14 0.85 -4.87
C VAL A 388 30.41 1.36 -4.18
N THR A 389 31.01 0.53 -3.32
CA THR A 389 32.27 0.89 -2.65
C THR A 389 33.42 0.99 -3.65
N LEU A 390 33.52 0.05 -4.59
CA LEU A 390 34.53 0.07 -5.65
C LEU A 390 34.35 1.29 -6.59
N ILE A 391 33.12 1.58 -7.00
CA ILE A 391 32.83 2.78 -7.81
C ILE A 391 33.20 4.06 -7.05
N GLY A 392 32.81 4.16 -5.78
CA GLY A 392 33.13 5.31 -4.92
C GLY A 392 34.63 5.48 -4.69
N ALA A 393 35.38 4.38 -4.61
CA ALA A 393 36.84 4.41 -4.41
C ALA A 393 37.63 4.60 -5.74
N ALA A 394 37.03 4.33 -6.90
CA ALA A 394 37.76 4.30 -8.19
C ALA A 394 38.41 5.64 -8.57
N LEU A 395 37.67 6.76 -8.42
CA LEU A 395 38.21 8.10 -8.70
C LEU A 395 39.32 8.52 -7.70
N PRO A 396 39.15 8.35 -6.39
CA PRO A 396 40.22 8.56 -5.43
C PRO A 396 41.46 7.69 -5.69
N ALA A 397 41.26 6.40 -5.98
CA ALA A 397 42.34 5.46 -6.30
C ALA A 397 43.14 5.89 -7.57
N ARG A 398 42.41 6.32 -8.61
CA ARG A 398 43.04 6.86 -9.82
C ARG A 398 43.86 8.10 -9.53
N ASN A 399 43.35 9.02 -8.71
CA ASN A 399 44.06 10.23 -8.33
C ASN A 399 45.32 9.92 -7.51
N ALA A 400 45.27 8.95 -6.61
CA ALA A 400 46.44 8.46 -5.90
C ALA A 400 47.53 7.88 -6.83
N ALA A 401 47.05 7.05 -7.77
CA ALA A 401 47.94 6.38 -8.74
C ALA A 401 48.65 7.35 -9.69
N LEU A 402 48.00 8.41 -10.11
CA LEU A 402 48.53 9.39 -11.07
C LEU A 402 49.29 10.56 -10.43
N ALA A 403 49.28 10.72 -9.09
CA ALA A 403 49.96 11.81 -8.44
C ALA A 403 51.49 11.73 -8.62
N PRO A 404 52.19 12.77 -9.11
CA PRO A 404 53.66 12.78 -9.23
C PRO A 404 54.32 12.69 -7.84
N PRO A 405 55.33 11.81 -7.63
CA PRO A 405 55.96 11.63 -6.31
C PRO A 405 56.52 12.93 -5.72
N ILE A 406 57.13 13.78 -6.55
CA ILE A 406 57.71 15.06 -6.11
C ILE A 406 56.64 16.04 -5.60
N GLN A 407 55.46 16.09 -6.26
CA GLN A 407 54.36 16.95 -5.82
C GLN A 407 53.67 16.44 -4.57
N ALA A 408 53.65 15.12 -4.36
CA ALA A 408 53.04 14.49 -3.18
C ALA A 408 53.94 14.58 -1.94
N MET A 409 55.25 14.77 -2.10
CA MET A 409 56.21 15.00 -1.03
C MET A 409 56.35 16.46 -0.61
N ASN A 410 56.08 17.40 -1.54
CA ASN A 410 56.12 18.85 -1.25
C ASN A 410 54.69 19.31 -0.91
N GLU A 411 54.49 19.86 0.27
CA GLU A 411 53.22 20.47 0.72
C GLU A 411 52.94 21.83 0.04
N THR A 412 53.18 21.95 -1.27
CA THR A 412 52.72 23.15 -1.97
C THR A 412 51.19 23.10 -2.07
N VAL A 413 50.53 24.01 -1.36
CA VAL A 413 49.10 24.23 -1.45
C VAL A 413 48.79 24.65 -2.87
N ASN A 414 48.39 23.66 -3.69
CA ASN A 414 47.85 23.97 -5.02
C ASN A 414 46.56 24.76 -4.83
N PRO A 415 46.45 25.97 -5.42
CA PRO A 415 45.24 26.78 -5.33
C PRO A 415 44.05 25.98 -5.85
N GLU A 416 42.93 26.02 -5.13
CA GLU A 416 41.68 25.33 -5.59
C GLU A 416 41.37 25.75 -7.01
N LYS A 417 41.21 24.77 -7.91
CA LYS A 417 40.77 25.03 -9.30
C LYS A 417 39.43 25.80 -9.26
N SER A 418 39.26 26.76 -10.17
CA SER A 418 38.05 27.57 -10.30
C SER A 418 36.79 26.72 -10.23
N VAL A 419 35.83 27.12 -9.41
CA VAL A 419 34.52 26.46 -9.26
C VAL A 419 33.50 26.98 -10.25
N LEU A 420 33.86 28.00 -11.07
CA LEU A 420 32.94 28.72 -11.97
C LEU A 420 32.34 27.79 -13.04
N ALA A 421 33.19 27.03 -13.74
CA ALA A 421 32.73 26.12 -14.80
C ALA A 421 31.75 25.05 -14.25
N ARG A 422 32.01 24.50 -13.02
CA ARG A 422 31.09 23.60 -12.35
C ARG A 422 29.80 24.28 -11.92
N GLY A 423 29.92 25.54 -11.46
CA GLY A 423 28.78 26.37 -11.11
C GLY A 423 27.85 26.59 -12.31
N ILE A 424 28.42 26.99 -13.45
CA ILE A 424 27.64 27.18 -14.68
C ILE A 424 26.99 25.85 -15.12
N LEU A 425 27.78 24.78 -15.25
CA LEU A 425 27.25 23.47 -15.68
C LEU A 425 26.13 22.99 -14.77
N GLY A 426 26.33 23.03 -13.47
CA GLY A 426 25.32 22.58 -12.51
C GLY A 426 24.07 23.46 -12.52
N THR A 427 24.23 24.79 -12.67
CA THR A 427 23.09 25.70 -12.78
C THR A 427 22.29 25.45 -14.07
N VAL A 428 22.97 25.18 -15.18
CA VAL A 428 22.31 24.80 -16.44
C VAL A 428 21.54 23.47 -16.24
N MET A 429 22.12 22.48 -15.56
CA MET A 429 21.42 21.24 -15.27
C MET A 429 20.18 21.48 -14.40
N VAL A 430 20.27 22.32 -13.37
CA VAL A 430 19.11 22.68 -12.53
C VAL A 430 18.03 23.35 -13.37
N LEU A 431 18.40 24.31 -14.22
CA LEU A 431 17.46 25.00 -15.11
C LEU A 431 16.79 24.04 -16.10
N LEU A 432 17.56 23.10 -16.69
CA LEU A 432 17.01 22.07 -17.56
C LEU A 432 16.08 21.12 -16.78
N GLY A 433 16.41 20.81 -15.51
CA GLY A 433 15.56 20.05 -14.64
C GLY A 433 14.22 20.73 -14.37
N PHE A 434 14.24 22.02 -14.03
CA PHE A 434 13.02 22.82 -13.86
C PHE A 434 12.25 23.02 -15.18
N LEU A 435 12.95 23.16 -16.30
CA LEU A 435 12.33 23.23 -17.63
C LEU A 435 11.61 21.90 -17.96
N SER A 436 12.25 20.75 -17.66
CA SER A 436 11.63 19.44 -17.80
C SER A 436 10.37 19.31 -16.93
N TRP A 437 10.38 19.82 -15.70
CA TRP A 437 9.19 19.86 -14.83
C TRP A 437 8.11 20.81 -15.34
N GLY A 438 8.50 21.97 -15.90
CA GLY A 438 7.59 22.90 -16.58
C GLY A 438 6.93 22.24 -17.80
N PHE A 439 7.69 21.48 -18.57
CA PHE A 439 7.18 20.68 -19.68
C PHE A 439 6.23 19.57 -19.20
N THR A 440 6.57 18.86 -18.11
CA THR A 440 5.70 17.86 -17.47
C THR A 440 4.38 18.48 -17.02
N TYR A 441 4.45 19.66 -16.39
CA TYR A 441 3.26 20.41 -15.98
C TYR A 441 2.39 20.82 -17.17
N ALA A 442 3.00 21.28 -18.24
CA ALA A 442 2.29 21.68 -19.46
C ALA A 442 1.61 20.46 -20.14
N LEU A 443 2.27 19.30 -20.16
CA LEU A 443 1.66 18.05 -20.65
C LEU A 443 0.46 17.64 -19.79
N ALA A 444 0.58 17.66 -18.47
CA ALA A 444 -0.50 17.32 -17.56
C ALA A 444 -1.68 18.31 -17.66
N ALA A 445 -1.43 19.59 -17.84
CA ALA A 445 -2.47 20.60 -18.03
C ALA A 445 -3.18 20.45 -19.38
N ALA A 446 -2.48 20.04 -20.44
CA ALA A 446 -3.06 19.85 -21.77
C ALA A 446 -4.02 18.65 -21.84
N ASP A 447 -3.80 17.60 -21.04
CA ASP A 447 -4.72 16.45 -20.91
C ASP A 447 -6.02 16.83 -20.18
N GLY A 448 -6.03 17.91 -19.41
CA GLY A 448 -7.18 18.36 -18.63
C GLY A 448 -8.27 19.09 -19.43
N ASP A 449 -7.93 19.78 -20.53
CA ASP A 449 -8.83 20.75 -21.19
C ASP A 449 -9.48 20.26 -22.51
N GLY A 450 -9.23 19.01 -22.96
CA GLY A 450 -9.92 18.43 -24.13
C GLY A 450 -9.76 19.17 -25.48
N GLY A 451 -8.93 20.22 -25.53
CA GLY A 451 -8.70 21.04 -26.73
C GLY A 451 -7.70 20.43 -27.72
N PRO A 452 -7.78 20.78 -29.04
CA PRO A 452 -6.79 20.40 -30.03
C PRO A 452 -5.53 21.23 -29.82
N THR A 453 -4.63 20.79 -28.92
CA THR A 453 -3.35 21.42 -28.70
C THR A 453 -2.26 20.75 -29.55
N PRO A 454 -1.27 21.50 -30.07
CA PRO A 454 -0.15 20.91 -30.80
C PRO A 454 0.67 19.91 -29.98
N TRP A 455 0.40 19.82 -28.67
CA TRP A 455 1.04 18.94 -27.72
C TRP A 455 0.48 17.52 -27.72
N LYS A 456 -0.71 17.26 -28.31
CA LYS A 456 -1.27 15.88 -28.44
C LYS A 456 -0.34 14.91 -29.19
N ALA A 457 0.51 15.44 -30.09
CA ALA A 457 1.54 14.63 -30.76
C ALA A 457 2.64 14.13 -29.80
N LEU A 458 2.78 14.74 -28.62
CA LEU A 458 3.75 14.39 -27.60
C LEU A 458 3.16 13.50 -26.48
N ASN A 459 1.85 13.27 -26.49
CA ASN A 459 1.15 12.38 -25.53
C ASN A 459 1.57 10.91 -25.64
N SER A 460 2.37 10.53 -26.65
CA SER A 460 3.06 9.24 -26.68
C SER A 460 4.19 9.13 -25.66
N ILE A 461 4.61 10.24 -25.04
CA ILE A 461 5.66 10.27 -24.01
C ILE A 461 4.97 10.15 -22.64
N ALA A 462 5.12 9.00 -22.00
CA ALA A 462 4.62 8.82 -20.64
C ALA A 462 5.16 9.93 -19.72
N VAL A 463 4.27 10.64 -19.04
CA VAL A 463 4.56 11.81 -18.18
C VAL A 463 5.64 11.51 -17.11
N GLY A 464 5.79 10.27 -16.72
CA GLY A 464 6.80 9.82 -15.76
C GLY A 464 8.25 10.01 -16.22
N TRP A 465 8.54 9.94 -17.54
CA TRP A 465 9.90 10.11 -18.04
C TRP A 465 10.43 11.54 -17.87
N PRO A 466 9.77 12.60 -18.37
CA PRO A 466 10.25 13.96 -18.17
C PRO A 466 10.22 14.37 -16.68
N LEU A 467 9.29 13.83 -15.89
CA LEU A 467 9.26 14.03 -14.43
C LEU A 467 10.54 13.46 -13.77
N GLY A 468 10.91 12.23 -14.09
CA GLY A 468 12.09 11.56 -13.54
C GLY A 468 13.41 12.18 -14.03
N ILE A 469 13.51 12.52 -15.30
CA ILE A 469 14.68 13.22 -15.88
C ILE A 469 14.84 14.58 -15.21
N GLY A 470 13.76 15.33 -15.02
CA GLY A 470 13.76 16.61 -14.33
C GLY A 470 14.28 16.48 -12.90
N ALA A 471 13.85 15.48 -12.16
CA ALA A 471 14.31 15.20 -10.80
C ALA A 471 15.81 14.86 -10.77
N ALA A 472 16.27 13.98 -11.65
CA ALA A 472 17.69 13.61 -11.74
C ALA A 472 18.56 14.83 -12.08
N LEU A 473 18.18 15.62 -13.08
CA LEU A 473 18.91 16.81 -13.47
C LEU A 473 18.93 17.88 -12.35
N ALA A 474 17.82 18.11 -11.66
CA ALA A 474 17.75 19.05 -10.55
C ALA A 474 18.67 18.61 -9.40
N VAL A 475 18.60 17.35 -8.98
CA VAL A 475 19.42 16.83 -7.86
C VAL A 475 20.90 16.82 -8.21
N ILE A 476 21.28 16.27 -9.36
CA ILE A 476 22.68 16.22 -9.81
C ILE A 476 23.18 17.65 -10.05
N GLY A 477 22.38 18.50 -10.67
CA GLY A 477 22.70 19.89 -10.94
C GLY A 477 23.00 20.70 -9.68
N VAL A 478 22.19 20.56 -8.62
CA VAL A 478 22.44 21.21 -7.32
C VAL A 478 23.74 20.72 -6.69
N ILE A 479 24.04 19.42 -6.75
CA ILE A 479 25.29 18.86 -6.19
C ILE A 479 26.49 19.40 -6.97
N VAL A 480 26.42 19.48 -8.29
CA VAL A 480 27.50 20.00 -9.16
C VAL A 480 27.68 21.50 -8.97
N ALA A 481 26.59 22.27 -8.88
CA ALA A 481 26.59 23.71 -8.69
C ALA A 481 26.94 24.16 -7.26
N GLY A 482 26.69 23.28 -6.27
CA GLY A 482 26.82 23.57 -4.86
C GLY A 482 28.08 24.34 -4.43
N PRO A 483 29.29 23.96 -4.90
CA PRO A 483 30.52 24.69 -4.55
C PRO A 483 30.53 26.16 -4.97
N ALA A 484 29.82 26.53 -6.00
CA ALA A 484 29.72 27.94 -6.44
C ALA A 484 28.84 28.77 -5.50
N TYR A 485 27.80 28.16 -4.92
CA TYR A 485 26.84 28.83 -4.03
C TYR A 485 27.29 28.91 -2.57
N VAL A 486 28.29 28.13 -2.16
CA VAL A 486 28.78 28.09 -0.75
C VAL A 486 29.19 29.46 -0.24
N SER A 487 29.85 30.27 -1.05
CA SER A 487 30.31 31.61 -0.61
C SER A 487 29.14 32.54 -0.30
N THR A 488 28.11 32.53 -1.14
CA THR A 488 26.90 33.32 -0.97
C THR A 488 26.08 32.80 0.23
N ALA A 489 25.93 31.49 0.32
CA ALA A 489 25.24 30.86 1.44
C ALA A 489 25.97 31.14 2.78
N GLY A 490 27.30 31.03 2.79
CA GLY A 490 28.11 31.36 3.96
C GLY A 490 27.98 32.83 4.37
N ALA A 491 27.87 33.77 3.42
CA ALA A 491 27.63 35.19 3.68
C ALA A 491 26.24 35.43 4.28
N VAL A 492 25.20 34.85 3.69
CA VAL A 492 23.79 35.02 4.12
C VAL A 492 23.53 34.31 5.45
N LEU A 493 23.76 33.00 5.51
CA LEU A 493 23.46 32.19 6.69
C LEU A 493 24.43 32.47 7.87
N GLY A 494 25.66 32.84 7.57
CA GLY A 494 26.67 33.22 8.57
C GLY A 494 26.50 34.63 9.11
N TRP A 495 25.65 35.47 8.52
CA TRP A 495 25.48 36.86 8.96
C TRP A 495 24.95 36.95 10.41
N LEU A 496 23.89 36.20 10.73
CA LEU A 496 23.33 36.18 12.07
C LEU A 496 24.31 35.62 13.12
N PRO A 497 24.91 34.41 12.96
CA PRO A 497 25.91 33.90 13.86
C PRO A 497 27.14 34.81 14.00
N SER A 498 27.57 35.53 12.95
CA SER A 498 28.70 36.45 12.99
C SER A 498 28.42 37.72 13.81
N LYS A 499 27.16 38.11 13.96
CA LYS A 499 26.73 39.22 14.84
C LYS A 499 26.56 38.79 16.29
N VAL A 500 25.93 37.61 16.52
CA VAL A 500 25.65 37.11 17.87
C VAL A 500 26.91 36.58 18.54
N PHE A 501 27.74 35.81 17.83
CA PHE A 501 28.97 35.17 18.31
C PHE A 501 30.21 35.82 17.65
N THR A 502 30.47 37.07 17.94
CA THR A 502 31.39 37.94 17.22
C THR A 502 32.68 37.28 16.69
N VAL A 503 33.47 36.61 17.55
CA VAL A 503 34.75 35.98 17.16
C VAL A 503 34.49 34.63 16.48
N THR A 504 33.78 33.73 17.17
CA THR A 504 33.57 32.35 16.71
C THR A 504 32.68 32.27 15.49
N GLY A 505 31.64 33.14 15.38
CA GLY A 505 30.75 33.23 14.23
C GLY A 505 31.47 33.76 12.98
N ARG A 506 32.32 34.80 13.10
CA ARG A 506 33.10 35.32 11.98
C ARG A 506 34.14 34.32 11.47
N LEU A 507 34.78 33.58 12.38
CA LEU A 507 35.72 32.54 12.01
C LEU A 507 35.02 31.41 11.30
N ALA A 508 33.87 30.94 11.78
CA ALA A 508 33.06 29.90 11.14
C ALA A 508 32.62 30.32 9.72
N GLN A 509 32.13 31.56 9.56
CA GLN A 509 31.71 32.09 8.24
C GLN A 509 32.86 32.13 7.22
N ARG A 510 34.06 32.59 7.64
CA ARG A 510 35.25 32.64 6.80
C ARG A 510 35.73 31.24 6.41
N ASN A 511 35.67 30.28 7.33
CA ASN A 511 36.07 28.91 7.10
C ASN A 511 35.22 28.24 6.01
N ILE A 512 33.90 28.46 6.05
CA ILE A 512 32.95 27.94 5.05
C ILE A 512 33.30 28.49 3.66
N SER A 513 33.54 29.79 3.55
CA SER A 513 33.85 30.43 2.26
C SER A 513 35.21 30.01 1.69
N ARG A 514 36.17 29.60 2.55
CA ARG A 514 37.52 29.16 2.15
C ARG A 514 37.50 27.72 1.57
N SER A 515 36.61 26.82 2.07
CA SER A 515 36.60 25.41 1.69
C SER A 515 35.33 25.03 0.93
N LYS A 516 35.07 25.68 -0.24
CA LYS A 516 33.81 25.62 -0.98
C LYS A 516 33.38 24.20 -1.38
N ARG A 517 34.30 23.39 -1.93
CA ARG A 517 34.00 22.02 -2.38
C ARG A 517 33.64 21.10 -1.24
N ARG A 518 34.37 21.20 -0.12
CA ARG A 518 34.12 20.37 1.06
C ARG A 518 32.78 20.71 1.70
N THR A 519 32.51 21.97 1.91
CA THR A 519 31.25 22.46 2.46
C THR A 519 30.06 22.00 1.62
N SER A 520 30.15 22.15 0.31
CA SER A 520 29.10 21.69 -0.62
C SER A 520 28.88 20.16 -0.54
N ASN A 521 29.96 19.40 -0.52
CA ASN A 521 29.87 17.93 -0.46
C ASN A 521 29.23 17.47 0.86
N THR A 522 29.53 18.14 1.98
CA THR A 522 28.87 17.82 3.26
C THR A 522 27.39 18.16 3.24
N ALA A 523 27.04 19.32 2.68
CA ALA A 523 25.65 19.76 2.56
C ALA A 523 24.83 18.86 1.62
N ALA A 524 25.46 18.31 0.57
CA ALA A 524 24.78 17.48 -0.44
C ALA A 524 24.14 16.22 0.15
N ALA A 525 24.74 15.60 1.17
CA ALA A 525 24.14 14.42 1.82
C ALA A 525 22.81 14.75 2.52
N LEU A 526 22.76 15.89 3.22
CA LEU A 526 21.54 16.34 3.89
C LEU A 526 20.52 16.89 2.87
N PHE A 527 21.00 17.57 1.83
CA PHE A 527 20.19 18.09 0.72
C PHE A 527 19.30 17.01 0.12
N VAL A 528 19.87 15.87 -0.28
CA VAL A 528 19.11 14.79 -0.93
C VAL A 528 18.05 14.21 0.02
N GLY A 529 18.42 13.93 1.27
CA GLY A 529 17.47 13.41 2.25
C GLY A 529 16.29 14.36 2.50
N VAL A 530 16.59 15.65 2.70
CA VAL A 530 15.57 16.66 2.97
C VAL A 530 14.71 16.92 1.71
N ALA A 531 15.28 16.88 0.50
CA ALA A 531 14.52 17.06 -0.73
C ALA A 531 13.43 16.00 -0.89
N ILE A 532 13.74 14.74 -0.61
CA ILE A 532 12.78 13.65 -0.69
C ILE A 532 11.67 13.81 0.35
N VAL A 533 12.06 14.06 1.63
CA VAL A 533 11.09 14.22 2.72
C VAL A 533 10.16 15.39 2.46
N SER A 534 10.69 16.49 1.94
CA SER A 534 9.90 17.68 1.60
C SER A 534 8.97 17.44 0.43
N CYS A 535 9.44 16.74 -0.61
CA CYS A 535 8.62 16.35 -1.77
C CYS A 535 7.43 15.49 -1.32
N LEU A 536 7.70 14.42 -0.56
CA LEU A 536 6.65 13.55 -0.04
C LEU A 536 5.74 14.27 0.95
N GLY A 537 6.29 15.15 1.77
CA GLY A 537 5.51 15.98 2.69
C GLY A 537 4.50 16.85 1.95
N VAL A 538 4.89 17.48 0.82
CA VAL A 538 3.97 18.26 -0.02
C VAL A 538 2.91 17.39 -0.66
N VAL A 539 3.29 16.25 -1.27
CA VAL A 539 2.35 15.32 -1.90
C VAL A 539 1.32 14.82 -0.88
N ALA A 540 1.79 14.39 0.27
CA ALA A 540 0.97 13.88 1.34
C ALA A 540 0.01 14.90 1.94
N THR A 541 0.53 16.09 2.23
CA THR A 541 -0.31 17.17 2.77
C THR A 541 -1.30 17.65 1.72
N SER A 542 -0.92 17.64 0.43
CA SER A 542 -1.83 17.95 -0.67
C SER A 542 -2.92 16.89 -0.83
N ALA A 543 -2.59 15.59 -0.70
CA ALA A 543 -3.58 14.53 -0.71
C ALA A 543 -4.58 14.69 0.44
N LYS A 544 -4.08 14.95 1.65
CA LYS A 544 -4.92 15.22 2.82
C LYS A 544 -5.77 16.48 2.65
N ALA A 545 -5.20 17.54 2.09
CA ALA A 545 -5.91 18.78 1.80
C ALA A 545 -6.98 18.60 0.72
N SER A 546 -6.71 17.76 -0.30
CA SER A 546 -7.69 17.43 -1.34
C SER A 546 -8.88 16.68 -0.75
N VAL A 547 -8.63 15.65 0.10
CA VAL A 547 -9.71 14.96 0.84
C VAL A 547 -10.48 15.92 1.73
N ASN A 548 -9.78 16.79 2.46
CA ASN A 548 -10.41 17.78 3.32
C ASN A 548 -11.25 18.78 2.52
N SER A 549 -10.72 19.29 1.41
CA SER A 549 -11.44 20.22 0.52
C SER A 549 -12.69 19.58 -0.06
N LEU A 550 -12.58 18.31 -0.46
CA LEU A 550 -13.71 17.55 -0.97
C LEU A 550 -14.85 17.43 0.05
N VAL A 551 -14.50 17.21 1.33
CA VAL A 551 -15.51 17.17 2.41
C VAL A 551 -15.99 18.57 2.80
N ASP A 552 -15.09 19.56 2.91
CA ASP A 552 -15.43 20.89 3.42
C ASP A 552 -16.19 21.74 2.41
N THR A 553 -15.84 21.66 1.13
CA THR A 553 -16.44 22.49 0.07
C THR A 553 -17.38 21.70 -0.83
N GLY A 554 -17.06 20.42 -1.10
CA GLY A 554 -17.85 19.57 -1.96
C GLY A 554 -19.08 18.97 -1.28
N LEU A 555 -18.93 18.52 -0.01
CA LEU A 555 -20.00 17.84 0.73
C LEU A 555 -20.83 18.82 1.57
N LYS A 556 -22.08 19.02 1.19
CA LYS A 556 -23.05 19.85 1.94
C LYS A 556 -23.86 19.05 2.97
N ALA A 557 -23.73 17.71 2.96
CA ALA A 557 -24.39 16.84 3.93
C ALA A 557 -23.80 17.02 5.34
N ASP A 558 -24.65 16.89 6.36
CA ASP A 558 -24.25 16.96 7.76
C ASP A 558 -23.75 15.60 8.27
N PHE A 559 -24.28 14.50 7.70
CA PHE A 559 -23.86 13.14 8.02
C PHE A 559 -23.68 12.30 6.77
N ALA A 560 -22.68 11.41 6.84
CA ALA A 560 -22.50 10.28 5.94
C ALA A 560 -22.86 8.98 6.66
N VAL A 561 -23.64 8.15 5.98
CA VAL A 561 -24.06 6.83 6.47
C VAL A 561 -23.41 5.77 5.59
N SER A 562 -22.64 4.88 6.20
CA SER A 562 -21.91 3.83 5.50
C SER A 562 -22.08 2.49 6.20
N SER A 563 -21.73 1.40 5.51
CA SER A 563 -21.68 0.09 6.14
C SER A 563 -20.40 -0.08 6.97
N ALA A 564 -20.52 -0.65 8.16
CA ALA A 564 -19.41 -0.98 9.04
C ALA A 564 -18.48 -2.09 8.49
N SER A 565 -19.01 -2.94 7.58
CA SER A 565 -18.32 -4.12 7.05
C SER A 565 -18.19 -4.11 5.51
N ALA A 566 -18.16 -2.92 4.87
CA ALA A 566 -18.19 -2.76 3.41
C ALA A 566 -19.39 -3.49 2.73
N GLY A 567 -20.43 -3.79 3.49
CA GLY A 567 -21.65 -4.44 3.00
C GLY A 567 -22.69 -3.42 2.52
N GLN A 568 -23.89 -3.93 2.27
CA GLN A 568 -25.02 -3.14 1.83
C GLN A 568 -25.71 -2.44 2.99
N ILE A 569 -26.23 -1.23 2.77
CA ILE A 569 -27.16 -0.57 3.70
C ILE A 569 -28.58 -1.04 3.35
N PRO A 570 -29.32 -1.65 4.31
CA PRO A 570 -30.68 -2.08 4.04
C PRO A 570 -31.59 -0.90 3.68
N ASP A 571 -32.43 -1.08 2.66
CA ASP A 571 -33.42 -0.03 2.26
C ASP A 571 -34.33 0.40 3.41
N GLN A 572 -34.65 -0.53 4.33
CA GLN A 572 -35.46 -0.21 5.50
C GLN A 572 -34.73 0.76 6.44
N ALA A 573 -33.40 0.67 6.53
CA ALA A 573 -32.61 1.61 7.34
C ALA A 573 -32.71 3.04 6.75
N ILE A 574 -32.64 3.17 5.42
CA ILE A 574 -32.81 4.46 4.75
C ILE A 574 -34.20 5.03 5.03
N LYS A 575 -35.26 4.19 5.00
CA LYS A 575 -36.62 4.62 5.34
C LYS A 575 -36.76 5.04 6.79
N ASP A 576 -36.07 4.38 7.71
CA ASP A 576 -36.12 4.72 9.13
C ASP A 576 -35.31 5.98 9.43
N ILE A 577 -34.16 6.18 8.77
CA ILE A 577 -33.37 7.41 8.85
C ILE A 577 -34.17 8.63 8.36
N LYS A 578 -34.94 8.48 7.28
CA LYS A 578 -35.83 9.54 6.76
C LYS A 578 -36.88 10.00 7.76
N LYS A 579 -37.27 9.15 8.72
CA LYS A 579 -38.29 9.45 9.74
C LYS A 579 -37.71 10.09 11.03
N VAL A 580 -36.38 10.19 11.14
CA VAL A 580 -35.74 10.77 12.31
C VAL A 580 -36.05 12.27 12.37
N ASP A 581 -36.50 12.73 13.53
CA ASP A 581 -36.77 14.18 13.73
C ASP A 581 -35.46 14.98 13.60
N GLY A 582 -35.55 16.13 12.94
CA GLY A 582 -34.37 16.93 12.58
C GLY A 582 -33.75 16.59 11.23
N VAL A 583 -34.04 15.45 10.63
CA VAL A 583 -33.58 15.10 9.26
C VAL A 583 -34.41 15.82 8.21
N ASN A 584 -33.73 16.44 7.24
CA ASN A 584 -34.34 17.15 6.11
C ASN A 584 -34.34 16.29 4.84
N HIS A 585 -33.18 15.96 4.32
CA HIS A 585 -33.04 15.09 3.12
C HIS A 585 -32.15 13.89 3.42
N VAL A 586 -32.47 12.76 2.78
CA VAL A 586 -31.62 11.57 2.76
C VAL A 586 -31.47 11.15 1.31
N VAL A 587 -30.27 11.24 0.78
CA VAL A 587 -29.91 10.86 -0.59
C VAL A 587 -29.04 9.62 -0.53
N SER A 588 -29.45 8.58 -1.26
CA SER A 588 -28.72 7.32 -1.30
C SER A 588 -27.99 7.13 -2.61
N ASN A 589 -26.75 6.69 -2.55
CA ASN A 589 -25.97 6.22 -3.69
C ASN A 589 -26.09 4.70 -3.78
N ARG A 590 -26.71 4.22 -4.84
CA ARG A 590 -26.89 2.79 -5.11
C ARG A 590 -25.93 2.37 -6.21
N VAL A 591 -25.21 1.30 -6.01
CA VAL A 591 -24.42 0.67 -7.06
C VAL A 591 -25.33 -0.19 -7.91
N VAL A 592 -25.20 -0.08 -9.23
CA VAL A 592 -25.86 -0.96 -10.21
C VAL A 592 -24.78 -1.82 -10.84
N LEU A 593 -24.81 -3.13 -10.58
CA LEU A 593 -23.77 -4.06 -11.03
C LEU A 593 -24.01 -4.50 -12.48
N GLY A 594 -22.93 -4.85 -13.20
CA GLY A 594 -22.98 -5.52 -14.49
C GLY A 594 -23.53 -4.66 -15.65
N VAL A 595 -23.46 -3.34 -15.57
CA VAL A 595 -23.90 -2.45 -16.65
C VAL A 595 -22.80 -2.29 -17.69
N GLU A 596 -23.13 -2.60 -18.94
CA GLU A 596 -22.30 -2.36 -20.11
C GLU A 596 -22.89 -1.22 -20.95
N TYR A 597 -22.02 -0.43 -21.54
CA TYR A 597 -22.39 0.66 -22.43
C TYR A 597 -21.82 0.39 -23.83
N ASP A 598 -22.73 0.28 -24.82
CA ASP A 598 -22.40 -0.11 -26.20
C ASP A 598 -21.60 -1.44 -26.25
N GLY A 599 -22.00 -2.42 -25.38
CA GLY A 599 -21.40 -3.74 -25.29
C GLY A 599 -19.99 -3.76 -24.67
N LYS A 600 -19.61 -2.71 -23.95
CA LYS A 600 -18.34 -2.65 -23.22
C LYS A 600 -18.58 -2.14 -21.79
N ALA A 601 -17.99 -2.79 -20.82
CA ALA A 601 -17.96 -2.31 -19.44
C ALA A 601 -17.15 -1.02 -19.33
N ILE A 602 -17.46 -0.20 -18.32
CA ILE A 602 -16.70 1.01 -17.97
C ILE A 602 -15.67 0.68 -16.89
N ASN A 603 -14.59 1.46 -16.83
CA ASN A 603 -13.59 1.35 -15.76
C ASN A 603 -14.10 2.06 -14.48
N GLY A 604 -15.25 1.65 -13.95
CA GLY A 604 -15.88 2.29 -12.80
C GLY A 604 -17.24 1.68 -12.52
N PHE A 605 -18.00 2.31 -11.63
CA PHE A 605 -19.35 1.84 -11.29
C PHE A 605 -20.42 2.67 -12.00
N THR A 606 -21.58 2.03 -12.19
CA THR A 606 -22.82 2.77 -12.44
C THR A 606 -23.51 3.01 -11.12
N PHE A 607 -23.76 4.28 -10.80
CA PHE A 607 -24.54 4.69 -9.62
C PHE A 607 -25.95 5.09 -9.98
N ALA A 608 -26.91 4.67 -9.17
CA ALA A 608 -28.26 5.22 -9.17
C ALA A 608 -28.41 6.16 -7.97
N THR A 609 -28.97 7.34 -8.21
CA THR A 609 -29.15 8.35 -7.17
C THR A 609 -30.28 9.35 -7.52
N GLN A 610 -30.60 10.20 -6.57
CA GLN A 610 -31.61 11.23 -6.74
C GLN A 610 -30.98 12.54 -7.25
N PRO A 611 -31.74 13.41 -7.97
CA PRO A 611 -31.24 14.72 -8.43
C PRO A 611 -30.74 15.63 -7.28
N GLU A 612 -31.25 15.42 -6.08
CA GLU A 612 -30.84 16.13 -4.86
C GLU A 612 -29.37 15.91 -4.52
N LEU A 613 -28.74 14.86 -5.06
CA LEU A 613 -27.31 14.63 -4.88
C LEU A 613 -26.52 15.86 -5.29
N PHE A 614 -26.80 16.43 -6.45
CA PHE A 614 -26.07 17.56 -7.03
C PHE A 614 -26.63 18.94 -6.63
N THR A 615 -27.77 19.00 -5.99
CA THR A 615 -28.33 20.28 -5.52
C THR A 615 -28.20 20.48 -4.01
N LYS A 616 -28.25 19.38 -3.23
CA LYS A 616 -28.31 19.42 -1.75
C LYS A 616 -27.11 18.80 -1.05
N ILE A 617 -26.45 17.81 -1.71
CA ILE A 617 -25.40 17.00 -1.07
C ILE A 617 -24.01 17.38 -1.58
N PHE A 618 -23.83 17.45 -2.88
CA PHE A 618 -22.57 17.82 -3.50
C PHE A 618 -22.70 19.05 -4.39
N ALA A 619 -21.64 19.85 -4.46
CA ALA A 619 -21.52 20.86 -5.51
C ALA A 619 -21.32 20.14 -6.85
N ALA A 620 -22.19 20.40 -7.82
CA ALA A 620 -22.03 19.86 -9.17
C ALA A 620 -20.96 20.66 -9.92
N GLU A 621 -19.84 20.02 -10.24
CA GLU A 621 -18.87 20.52 -11.21
C GLU A 621 -19.08 19.76 -12.51
N THR A 622 -19.55 20.45 -13.54
CA THR A 622 -19.80 19.87 -14.87
C THR A 622 -19.00 20.61 -15.93
N THR A 623 -18.40 19.85 -16.85
CA THR A 623 -17.77 20.43 -18.05
C THR A 623 -18.79 20.71 -19.13
N GLU A 624 -19.84 19.90 -19.21
CA GLU A 624 -20.94 20.04 -20.16
C GLU A 624 -22.27 19.69 -19.50
N GLY A 625 -23.32 20.46 -19.77
CA GLY A 625 -24.69 20.20 -19.31
C GLY A 625 -24.92 20.55 -17.82
N ASP A 626 -26.12 20.22 -17.32
CA ASP A 626 -26.55 20.39 -15.92
C ASP A 626 -26.85 18.99 -15.33
N ALA A 627 -26.10 18.62 -14.31
CA ALA A 627 -26.20 17.29 -13.72
C ALA A 627 -27.59 17.05 -13.04
N ALA A 628 -28.10 18.01 -12.30
CA ALA A 628 -29.37 17.86 -11.60
C ALA A 628 -30.57 17.81 -12.58
N ALA A 629 -30.58 18.69 -13.58
CA ALA A 629 -31.60 18.70 -14.62
C ALA A 629 -31.54 17.42 -15.45
N ALA A 630 -30.36 16.95 -15.84
CA ALA A 630 -30.19 15.72 -16.60
C ALA A 630 -30.69 14.48 -15.84
N LEU A 631 -30.41 14.34 -14.53
CA LEU A 631 -30.97 13.25 -13.70
C LEU A 631 -32.50 13.34 -13.61
N LYS A 632 -33.04 14.53 -13.42
CA LYS A 632 -34.48 14.74 -13.35
C LYS A 632 -35.17 14.35 -14.66
N ASP A 633 -34.53 14.65 -15.82
CA ASP A 633 -35.02 14.31 -17.15
C ASP A 633 -34.80 12.84 -17.52
N GLY A 634 -34.24 12.02 -16.62
CA GLY A 634 -33.93 10.62 -16.90
C GLY A 634 -32.84 10.44 -17.96
N LYS A 635 -31.81 11.29 -17.96
CA LYS A 635 -30.64 11.19 -18.82
C LYS A 635 -29.45 10.60 -18.06
N LEU A 636 -28.48 10.08 -18.81
CA LEU A 636 -27.23 9.54 -18.29
C LEU A 636 -26.26 10.70 -17.98
N LEU A 637 -25.69 10.71 -16.79
CA LEU A 637 -24.49 11.49 -16.50
C LEU A 637 -23.28 10.59 -16.64
N VAL A 638 -22.22 11.15 -17.17
CA VAL A 638 -20.96 10.44 -17.39
C VAL A 638 -19.84 11.24 -16.73
N GLY A 639 -19.00 10.54 -15.97
CA GLY A 639 -17.78 11.14 -15.45
C GLY A 639 -16.81 11.50 -16.56
N LYS A 640 -16.05 12.59 -16.37
CA LYS A 640 -15.14 13.12 -17.38
C LYS A 640 -14.14 12.09 -17.89
N THR A 641 -13.56 11.27 -17.03
CA THR A 641 -12.62 10.21 -17.46
C THR A 641 -13.25 9.24 -18.46
N ILE A 642 -14.49 8.80 -18.20
CA ILE A 642 -15.20 7.89 -19.11
C ILE A 642 -15.55 8.59 -20.41
N ALA A 643 -15.97 9.87 -20.33
CA ALA A 643 -16.32 10.66 -21.51
C ALA A 643 -15.11 10.84 -22.43
N ASP A 644 -13.96 11.17 -21.89
CA ASP A 644 -12.70 11.34 -22.61
C ASP A 644 -12.23 10.01 -23.23
N ASP A 645 -12.25 8.90 -22.48
CA ASP A 645 -11.84 7.57 -22.96
C ASP A 645 -12.71 7.05 -24.12
N ARG A 646 -13.99 7.41 -24.11
CA ARG A 646 -14.98 6.93 -25.09
C ARG A 646 -15.28 7.94 -26.20
N GLY A 647 -14.79 9.19 -26.08
CA GLY A 647 -15.13 10.28 -26.99
C GLY A 647 -16.62 10.66 -26.90
N TRP A 648 -17.20 10.63 -25.70
CA TRP A 648 -18.62 10.90 -25.50
C TRP A 648 -18.87 12.37 -25.19
N HIS A 649 -19.99 12.89 -25.76
CA HIS A 649 -20.44 14.28 -25.59
C HIS A 649 -21.91 14.34 -25.20
N VAL A 650 -22.32 15.47 -24.61
CA VAL A 650 -23.71 15.72 -24.26
C VAL A 650 -24.61 15.66 -25.52
N GLY A 651 -25.76 15.00 -25.39
CA GLY A 651 -26.69 14.75 -26.47
C GLY A 651 -26.49 13.44 -27.23
N GLN A 652 -25.36 12.76 -27.06
CA GLN A 652 -25.09 11.47 -27.68
C GLN A 652 -25.97 10.38 -27.05
N LYS A 653 -26.38 9.42 -27.86
CA LYS A 653 -27.16 8.25 -27.43
C LYS A 653 -26.23 7.06 -27.25
N VAL A 654 -26.32 6.39 -26.09
CA VAL A 654 -25.52 5.23 -25.70
C VAL A 654 -26.49 4.12 -25.26
N LYS A 655 -26.22 2.89 -25.67
CA LYS A 655 -27.03 1.73 -25.26
C LYS A 655 -26.47 1.12 -23.98
N ALA A 656 -27.15 1.33 -22.85
CA ALA A 656 -26.86 0.66 -21.60
C ALA A 656 -27.55 -0.72 -21.57
N THR A 657 -26.81 -1.76 -21.22
CA THR A 657 -27.31 -3.12 -21.07
C THR A 657 -26.82 -3.72 -19.75
N ALA A 658 -27.66 -4.52 -19.08
CA ALA A 658 -27.28 -5.28 -17.90
C ALA A 658 -27.86 -6.70 -17.97
N GLU A 659 -27.09 -7.67 -17.47
CA GLU A 659 -27.62 -9.00 -17.23
C GLU A 659 -28.46 -8.98 -15.94
N ASN A 660 -29.74 -9.27 -16.09
CA ASN A 660 -30.65 -9.36 -14.96
C ASN A 660 -31.04 -10.82 -14.72
N ILE A 661 -31.17 -11.18 -13.47
CA ILE A 661 -31.64 -12.48 -13.05
C ILE A 661 -33.15 -12.34 -12.78
N VAL A 662 -33.93 -13.05 -13.55
CA VAL A 662 -35.41 -13.06 -13.43
C VAL A 662 -35.89 -14.46 -13.07
N VAL A 663 -36.96 -14.56 -12.29
CA VAL A 663 -37.56 -15.84 -11.99
C VAL A 663 -38.05 -16.50 -13.30
N ASP A 664 -37.53 -17.68 -13.59
CA ASP A 664 -38.03 -18.52 -14.65
C ASP A 664 -39.29 -19.25 -14.16
N LYS A 665 -40.46 -18.70 -14.48
CA LYS A 665 -41.74 -19.22 -14.02
C LYS A 665 -41.97 -20.66 -14.44
N GLU A 666 -41.55 -21.02 -15.67
CA GLU A 666 -41.73 -22.34 -16.22
C GLU A 666 -40.80 -23.37 -15.55
N ALA A 667 -39.52 -23.06 -15.44
CA ALA A 667 -38.55 -23.89 -14.73
C ALA A 667 -38.88 -24.01 -13.22
N THR A 668 -39.38 -22.95 -12.61
CA THR A 668 -39.83 -22.94 -11.20
C THR A 668 -41.06 -23.86 -11.01
N ALA A 669 -42.05 -23.72 -11.87
CA ALA A 669 -43.23 -24.59 -11.80
C ALA A 669 -42.86 -26.08 -11.99
N LYS A 670 -41.96 -26.38 -12.93
CA LYS A 670 -41.41 -27.71 -13.14
C LYS A 670 -40.66 -28.22 -11.91
N ALA A 671 -39.75 -27.41 -11.33
CA ALA A 671 -38.99 -27.76 -10.13
C ALA A 671 -39.92 -28.06 -8.93
N GLN A 672 -40.99 -27.28 -8.77
CA GLN A 672 -42.01 -27.52 -7.76
C GLN A 672 -42.77 -28.81 -8.00
N ALA A 673 -43.16 -29.09 -9.25
CA ALA A 673 -43.85 -30.32 -9.64
C ALA A 673 -42.93 -31.55 -9.43
N ASP A 674 -41.69 -31.47 -9.85
CA ASP A 674 -40.66 -32.52 -9.66
C ASP A 674 -40.39 -32.80 -8.18
N TYR A 675 -40.35 -31.73 -7.36
CA TYR A 675 -40.21 -31.88 -5.90
C TYR A 675 -41.40 -32.60 -5.29
N GLN A 676 -42.63 -32.19 -5.63
CA GLN A 676 -43.86 -32.85 -5.16
C GLN A 676 -43.93 -34.31 -5.61
N ALA A 677 -43.54 -34.62 -6.86
CA ALA A 677 -43.49 -35.98 -7.39
C ALA A 677 -42.48 -36.84 -6.57
N LYS A 678 -41.29 -36.29 -6.27
CA LYS A 678 -40.29 -36.97 -5.43
C LYS A 678 -40.81 -37.26 -4.02
N VAL A 679 -41.47 -36.28 -3.39
CA VAL A 679 -42.06 -36.46 -2.07
C VAL A 679 -43.12 -37.58 -2.09
N GLN A 680 -44.03 -37.54 -3.09
CA GLN A 680 -45.06 -38.56 -3.25
C GLN A 680 -44.48 -39.96 -3.51
N ALA A 681 -43.45 -40.06 -4.39
CA ALA A 681 -42.82 -41.34 -4.68
C ALA A 681 -42.14 -41.95 -3.41
N HIS A 682 -41.43 -41.11 -2.62
CA HIS A 682 -40.78 -41.59 -1.40
C HIS A 682 -41.80 -41.97 -0.31
N VAL A 683 -42.88 -41.21 -0.18
CA VAL A 683 -43.99 -41.57 0.75
C VAL A 683 -44.65 -42.92 0.31
N GLN A 684 -44.87 -43.14 -0.99
CA GLN A 684 -45.37 -44.41 -1.48
C GLN A 684 -44.44 -45.60 -1.21
N GLU A 685 -43.12 -45.37 -1.40
CA GLU A 685 -42.09 -46.37 -1.07
C GLU A 685 -42.15 -46.76 0.41
N LEU A 686 -42.14 -45.77 1.33
CA LEU A 686 -42.24 -46.00 2.78
C LEU A 686 -43.55 -46.64 3.15
N GLN A 687 -44.68 -46.32 2.50
CA GLN A 687 -45.96 -46.97 2.67
C GLN A 687 -45.91 -48.44 2.25
N SER A 688 -45.29 -48.76 1.14
CA SER A 688 -45.11 -50.15 0.68
C SER A 688 -44.25 -50.97 1.65
N GLN A 689 -43.18 -50.38 2.15
CA GLN A 689 -42.34 -51.02 3.19
C GLN A 689 -43.10 -51.24 4.50
N ALA A 690 -43.90 -50.27 4.95
CA ALA A 690 -44.74 -50.43 6.14
C ALA A 690 -45.77 -51.55 5.96
N GLN A 691 -46.43 -51.67 4.81
CA GLN A 691 -47.38 -52.77 4.48
C GLN A 691 -46.67 -54.14 4.46
N GLN A 692 -45.46 -54.22 3.89
CA GLN A 692 -44.71 -55.49 3.86
C GLN A 692 -44.34 -55.94 5.29
N LEU A 693 -43.90 -55.04 6.16
CA LEU A 693 -43.57 -55.31 7.55
C LEU A 693 -44.81 -55.74 8.36
N ALA A 694 -45.94 -55.06 8.14
CA ALA A 694 -47.19 -55.45 8.76
C ALA A 694 -47.64 -56.84 8.32
N ALA A 695 -47.53 -57.20 7.00
CA ALA A 695 -47.88 -58.52 6.46
C ALA A 695 -46.94 -59.64 6.98
N SER A 696 -45.68 -59.32 7.31
CA SER A 696 -44.75 -60.26 7.95
C SER A 696 -44.91 -60.37 9.48
N GLY A 697 -45.85 -59.65 10.09
CA GLY A 697 -46.12 -59.69 11.51
C GLY A 697 -45.26 -58.72 12.37
N ASP A 698 -44.35 -57.93 11.75
CA ASP A 698 -43.56 -56.89 12.42
C ASP A 698 -44.35 -55.58 12.53
N LEU A 699 -45.25 -55.54 13.49
CA LEU A 699 -46.08 -54.37 13.77
C LEU A 699 -45.26 -53.20 14.30
N ALA A 700 -44.15 -53.44 15.02
CA ALA A 700 -43.28 -52.36 15.54
C ALA A 700 -42.52 -51.69 14.42
N GLY A 701 -41.97 -52.43 13.46
CA GLY A 701 -41.34 -51.91 12.28
C GLY A 701 -42.33 -51.16 11.38
N ALA A 702 -43.57 -51.64 11.21
CA ALA A 702 -44.62 -50.95 10.47
C ALA A 702 -44.99 -49.58 11.10
N HIS A 703 -45.11 -49.52 12.45
CA HIS A 703 -45.33 -48.25 13.15
C HIS A 703 -44.16 -47.28 13.04
N ALA A 704 -42.92 -47.78 13.10
CA ALA A 704 -41.73 -46.93 12.90
C ALA A 704 -41.74 -46.28 11.51
N LYS A 705 -42.09 -47.03 10.44
CA LYS A 705 -42.22 -46.49 9.10
C LYS A 705 -43.38 -45.51 8.96
N ALA A 706 -44.50 -45.72 9.66
CA ALA A 706 -45.60 -44.74 9.70
C ALA A 706 -45.15 -43.39 10.31
N SER A 707 -44.36 -43.42 11.38
CA SER A 707 -43.77 -42.22 12.00
C SER A 707 -42.75 -41.54 11.08
N GLU A 708 -41.94 -42.32 10.35
CA GLU A 708 -41.00 -41.81 9.34
C GLU A 708 -41.74 -41.07 8.19
N ILE A 709 -42.88 -41.58 7.72
CA ILE A 709 -43.73 -40.93 6.74
C ILE A 709 -44.26 -39.60 7.25
N GLU A 710 -44.76 -39.57 8.51
CA GLU A 710 -45.27 -38.37 9.13
C GLU A 710 -44.16 -37.29 9.23
N GLN A 711 -43.01 -37.70 9.74
CA GLN A 711 -41.86 -36.80 9.83
C GLN A 711 -41.41 -36.27 8.49
N TYR A 712 -41.21 -37.15 7.49
CA TYR A 712 -40.81 -36.75 6.11
C TYR A 712 -41.83 -35.80 5.47
N THR A 713 -43.14 -36.06 5.65
CA THR A 713 -44.18 -35.22 5.12
C THR A 713 -44.20 -33.81 5.78
N ASN A 714 -43.91 -33.74 7.07
CA ASN A 714 -43.80 -32.48 7.80
C ASN A 714 -42.54 -31.69 7.38
N ASP A 715 -41.41 -32.38 7.22
CA ASP A 715 -40.17 -31.77 6.72
C ASP A 715 -40.36 -31.22 5.30
N ALA A 716 -41.05 -31.99 4.44
CA ALA A 716 -41.37 -31.57 3.07
C ALA A 716 -42.29 -30.35 3.02
N LYS A 717 -43.25 -30.21 3.96
CA LYS A 717 -44.12 -29.00 4.08
C LYS A 717 -43.36 -27.77 4.55
N ASN A 718 -42.28 -27.98 5.35
CA ASN A 718 -41.48 -26.90 5.91
C ASN A 718 -40.33 -26.42 4.99
N VAL A 719 -40.18 -27.04 3.81
CA VAL A 719 -39.20 -26.54 2.82
C VAL A 719 -39.60 -25.15 2.36
N ASP A 720 -38.69 -24.21 2.50
CA ASP A 720 -38.92 -22.83 2.03
C ASP A 720 -39.21 -22.85 0.51
N PRO A 721 -40.40 -22.40 0.06
CA PRO A 721 -40.75 -22.36 -1.36
C PRO A 721 -39.76 -21.62 -2.24
N LYS A 722 -38.99 -20.70 -1.64
CA LYS A 722 -37.94 -19.94 -2.34
C LYS A 722 -36.78 -20.82 -2.83
N THR A 723 -36.52 -21.96 -2.19
CA THR A 723 -35.46 -22.88 -2.61
C THR A 723 -35.79 -23.62 -3.90
N LEU A 724 -37.06 -23.64 -4.30
CA LEU A 724 -37.57 -24.24 -5.55
C LEU A 724 -37.69 -23.22 -6.67
N VAL A 725 -37.41 -21.93 -6.42
CA VAL A 725 -37.44 -20.88 -7.44
C VAL A 725 -36.25 -21.05 -8.37
N LYS A 726 -36.50 -21.23 -9.65
CA LYS A 726 -35.47 -21.25 -10.67
C LYS A 726 -35.37 -19.87 -11.33
N THR A 727 -34.17 -19.46 -11.61
CA THR A 727 -33.88 -18.15 -12.21
C THR A 727 -33.25 -18.34 -13.58
N LYS A 728 -33.38 -17.34 -14.44
CA LYS A 728 -32.68 -17.25 -15.73
C LYS A 728 -32.09 -15.87 -15.91
N LYS A 729 -30.96 -15.81 -16.59
CA LYS A 729 -30.33 -14.55 -17.00
C LYS A 729 -31.04 -13.98 -18.22
N VAL A 730 -31.46 -12.73 -18.15
CA VAL A 730 -32.05 -11.97 -19.24
C VAL A 730 -31.31 -10.67 -19.41
N THR A 731 -30.75 -10.40 -20.57
CA THR A 731 -30.15 -9.11 -20.87
C THR A 731 -31.26 -8.08 -21.11
N THR A 732 -31.36 -7.11 -20.23
CA THR A 732 -32.19 -5.92 -20.42
C THR A 732 -31.32 -4.77 -20.90
N GLY A 733 -31.90 -3.85 -21.63
CA GLY A 733 -31.15 -2.71 -22.13
C GLY A 733 -32.02 -1.54 -22.51
N LYS A 734 -31.46 -0.35 -22.38
CA LYS A 734 -32.12 0.90 -22.78
C LYS A 734 -31.14 1.83 -23.44
N THR A 735 -31.60 2.52 -24.48
CA THR A 735 -30.82 3.61 -25.08
C THR A 735 -30.96 4.86 -24.23
N LEU A 736 -29.88 5.40 -23.72
CA LEU A 736 -29.82 6.58 -22.89
C LEU A 736 -29.19 7.74 -23.65
N THR A 737 -29.64 8.97 -23.35
CA THR A 737 -29.01 10.18 -23.87
C THR A 737 -28.10 10.74 -22.79
N ILE A 738 -26.86 11.06 -23.13
CA ILE A 738 -25.94 11.73 -22.21
C ILE A 738 -26.44 13.15 -21.97
N GLY A 739 -26.69 13.49 -20.70
CA GLY A 739 -27.28 14.78 -20.31
C GLY A 739 -26.28 15.77 -19.73
N ALA A 740 -25.24 15.25 -19.09
CA ALA A 740 -24.15 16.08 -18.55
C ALA A 740 -22.86 15.25 -18.37
N ILE A 741 -21.70 15.93 -18.42
CA ILE A 741 -20.38 15.38 -18.11
C ILE A 741 -19.91 16.00 -16.79
N VAL A 742 -19.70 15.14 -15.79
CA VAL A 742 -19.33 15.53 -14.44
C VAL A 742 -17.81 15.48 -14.28
N SER A 743 -17.21 16.59 -13.86
CA SER A 743 -15.76 16.73 -13.66
C SER A 743 -15.34 16.62 -12.19
N ASN A 744 -16.27 16.57 -11.25
CA ASN A 744 -15.99 16.44 -9.81
C ASN A 744 -15.16 15.17 -9.53
N SER A 745 -14.13 15.28 -8.69
CA SER A 745 -13.19 14.22 -8.38
C SER A 745 -13.85 12.93 -7.83
N VAL A 746 -15.00 13.06 -7.17
CA VAL A 746 -15.73 11.90 -6.62
C VAL A 746 -16.41 11.08 -7.72
N TYR A 747 -16.93 11.74 -8.76
CA TYR A 747 -17.82 11.12 -9.74
C TYR A 747 -17.26 11.05 -11.16
N ARG A 748 -16.02 11.51 -11.38
CA ARG A 748 -15.39 11.56 -12.71
C ARG A 748 -15.16 10.19 -13.37
N ASP A 749 -15.11 9.12 -12.58
CA ASP A 749 -14.88 7.74 -13.04
C ASP A 749 -16.16 6.90 -13.03
N PHE A 750 -17.33 7.55 -12.90
CA PHE A 750 -18.61 6.84 -12.74
C PHE A 750 -19.62 7.26 -13.80
N ALA A 751 -20.51 6.32 -14.13
CA ALA A 751 -21.76 6.60 -14.83
C ALA A 751 -22.87 6.76 -13.79
N ILE A 752 -23.75 7.75 -13.95
CA ILE A 752 -24.78 8.05 -12.96
C ILE A 752 -26.13 8.16 -13.66
N VAL A 753 -27.12 7.46 -13.10
CA VAL A 753 -28.51 7.46 -13.56
C VAL A 753 -29.43 7.76 -12.38
N ASN A 754 -30.67 8.11 -12.66
CA ASN A 754 -31.67 8.18 -11.58
C ASN A 754 -32.17 6.78 -11.20
N ASP A 755 -32.81 6.67 -10.04
CA ASP A 755 -33.34 5.38 -9.51
C ASP A 755 -34.29 4.69 -10.52
N ASP A 756 -35.15 5.45 -11.20
CA ASP A 756 -36.12 4.90 -12.17
C ASP A 756 -35.44 4.30 -13.42
N LEU A 757 -34.40 4.95 -13.93
CA LEU A 757 -33.61 4.42 -15.04
C LEU A 757 -32.83 3.18 -14.62
N ALA A 758 -32.24 3.20 -13.44
CA ALA A 758 -31.51 2.07 -12.92
C ALA A 758 -32.39 0.82 -12.80
N GLU A 759 -33.66 0.97 -12.36
CA GLU A 759 -34.64 -0.13 -12.33
C GLU A 759 -35.01 -0.64 -13.71
N GLN A 760 -34.91 0.18 -14.77
CA GLN A 760 -35.19 -0.21 -16.17
C GLN A 760 -33.98 -0.87 -16.86
N ILE A 761 -32.76 -0.52 -16.46
CA ILE A 761 -31.50 -1.10 -16.95
C ILE A 761 -31.21 -2.40 -16.20
N GLY A 762 -31.24 -2.31 -14.86
CA GLY A 762 -31.04 -3.42 -13.94
C GLY A 762 -32.36 -3.85 -13.27
N ASN A 763 -32.27 -4.70 -12.27
CA ASN A 763 -33.38 -5.00 -11.37
C ASN A 763 -33.00 -4.67 -9.92
N LYS A 764 -33.99 -4.71 -9.02
CA LYS A 764 -33.76 -4.43 -7.59
C LYS A 764 -32.75 -5.37 -6.91
N GLN A 765 -32.48 -6.53 -7.48
CA GLN A 765 -31.55 -7.53 -6.94
C GLN A 765 -30.09 -7.22 -7.29
N THR A 766 -29.85 -6.51 -8.40
CA THR A 766 -28.52 -6.06 -8.83
C THR A 766 -28.16 -4.69 -8.29
N MET A 767 -29.05 -4.07 -7.50
CA MET A 767 -28.87 -2.74 -6.94
C MET A 767 -28.79 -2.80 -5.42
N PHE A 768 -27.80 -2.12 -4.84
CA PHE A 768 -27.71 -1.98 -3.40
C PHE A 768 -27.21 -0.60 -2.97
N VAL A 769 -27.67 -0.13 -1.81
CA VAL A 769 -27.19 1.13 -1.24
C VAL A 769 -25.81 0.93 -0.65
N MET A 770 -24.81 1.59 -1.21
CA MET A 770 -23.44 1.59 -0.72
C MET A 770 -23.24 2.66 0.35
N GLN A 771 -23.81 3.84 0.11
CA GLN A 771 -23.66 5.00 0.99
C GLN A 771 -24.93 5.86 0.94
N ALA A 772 -25.23 6.54 2.02
CA ALA A 772 -26.26 7.57 2.03
C ALA A 772 -25.76 8.83 2.73
N PHE A 773 -26.32 9.96 2.32
CA PHE A 773 -26.00 11.28 2.88
C PHE A 773 -27.25 11.88 3.48
N VAL A 774 -27.09 12.53 4.63
CA VAL A 774 -28.19 13.10 5.39
C VAL A 774 -27.92 14.58 5.61
N THR A 775 -28.93 15.43 5.39
CA THR A 775 -28.90 16.85 5.76
C THR A 775 -29.88 17.13 6.86
N ASP A 776 -29.51 18.02 7.76
CA ASP A 776 -30.35 18.46 8.86
C ASP A 776 -31.38 19.50 8.41
N LYS A 777 -32.49 19.61 9.14
CA LYS A 777 -33.41 20.75 9.05
C LYS A 777 -32.71 22.04 9.52
N ARG A 778 -32.98 23.12 8.88
CA ARG A 778 -32.39 24.41 9.20
C ARG A 778 -32.67 24.77 10.67
N GLY A 779 -31.63 24.95 11.47
CA GLY A 779 -31.73 25.26 12.91
C GLY A 779 -31.88 24.06 13.84
N ALA A 780 -31.79 22.84 13.33
CA ALA A 780 -31.70 21.64 14.17
C ALA A 780 -30.33 21.56 14.88
N ASP A 781 -30.34 20.99 16.08
CA ASP A 781 -29.11 20.66 16.81
C ASP A 781 -28.52 19.39 16.23
N THR A 782 -27.46 19.56 15.46
CA THR A 782 -26.75 18.46 14.78
C THR A 782 -26.31 17.34 15.75
N ALA A 783 -25.93 17.68 16.99
CA ALA A 783 -25.55 16.69 17.99
C ALA A 783 -26.74 15.82 18.44
N GLN A 784 -27.91 16.44 18.60
CA GLN A 784 -29.15 15.71 18.93
C GLN A 784 -29.61 14.84 17.75
N VAL A 785 -29.54 15.35 16.52
CA VAL A 785 -29.85 14.57 15.30
C VAL A 785 -28.91 13.38 15.18
N LYS A 786 -27.62 13.56 15.38
CA LYS A 786 -26.64 12.46 15.40
C LYS A 786 -27.00 11.38 16.42
N LYS A 787 -27.36 11.78 17.65
CA LYS A 787 -27.78 10.86 18.71
C LYS A 787 -29.04 10.09 18.33
N ALA A 788 -30.02 10.76 17.72
CA ALA A 788 -31.26 10.14 17.25
C ALA A 788 -30.99 9.18 16.08
N LEU A 789 -30.13 9.56 15.13
CA LEU A 789 -29.68 8.70 14.03
C LEU A 789 -28.99 7.44 14.58
N LYS A 790 -27.99 7.59 15.46
CA LYS A 790 -27.29 6.45 16.09
C LYS A 790 -28.27 5.52 16.83
N LYS A 791 -29.28 6.07 17.52
CA LYS A 791 -30.33 5.28 18.18
C LYS A 791 -31.18 4.50 17.18
N THR A 792 -31.57 5.15 16.07
CA THR A 792 -32.43 4.55 15.03
C THR A 792 -31.72 3.42 14.29
N ILE A 793 -30.44 3.61 13.97
CA ILE A 793 -29.65 2.59 13.23
C ILE A 793 -29.13 1.46 14.14
N LYS A 794 -29.10 1.62 15.45
CA LYS A 794 -28.55 0.63 16.39
C LYS A 794 -29.08 -0.80 16.17
N LYS A 795 -30.34 -0.93 15.74
CA LYS A 795 -30.97 -2.23 15.44
C LYS A 795 -30.40 -2.92 14.20
N TYR A 796 -29.74 -2.18 13.30
CA TYR A 796 -29.16 -2.75 12.06
C TYR A 796 -27.73 -3.26 12.24
N TYR A 797 -27.00 -2.81 13.25
CA TYR A 797 -25.62 -3.17 13.60
C TYR A 797 -24.58 -2.97 12.48
N THR A 798 -25.01 -3.09 11.21
CA THR A 798 -24.13 -2.99 10.01
C THR A 798 -23.86 -1.57 9.55
N ILE A 799 -24.47 -0.57 10.20
CA ILE A 799 -24.48 0.81 9.73
C ILE A 799 -23.77 1.70 10.73
N VAL A 800 -22.92 2.59 10.22
CA VAL A 800 -22.25 3.64 11.00
C VAL A 800 -22.69 5.00 10.43
N VAL A 801 -22.96 5.95 11.34
CA VAL A 801 -23.20 7.36 11.01
C VAL A 801 -21.97 8.15 11.42
N PHE A 802 -21.37 8.79 10.46
CA PHE A 802 -20.29 9.75 10.64
C PHE A 802 -20.84 11.15 10.51
N ASP A 803 -20.49 12.05 11.41
CA ASP A 803 -20.58 13.48 11.09
C ASP A 803 -19.46 13.88 10.11
N ARG A 804 -19.48 15.12 9.66
CA ARG A 804 -18.53 15.62 8.68
C ARG A 804 -17.08 15.51 9.15
N ASP A 805 -16.81 15.78 10.42
CA ASP A 805 -15.46 15.73 10.99
C ASP A 805 -14.96 14.27 11.17
N GLU A 806 -15.84 13.36 11.62
CA GLU A 806 -15.54 11.94 11.71
C GLU A 806 -15.30 11.32 10.33
N TYR A 807 -16.11 11.70 9.33
CA TYR A 807 -15.95 11.23 7.94
C TYR A 807 -14.60 11.67 7.35
N LYS A 808 -14.28 12.96 7.54
CA LYS A 808 -13.00 13.55 7.14
C LYS A 808 -11.81 12.89 7.84
N SER A 809 -11.90 12.67 9.16
CA SER A 809 -10.87 12.00 9.95
C SER A 809 -10.65 10.56 9.49
N THR A 810 -11.72 9.82 9.21
CA THR A 810 -11.65 8.44 8.73
C THR A 810 -10.94 8.36 7.38
N MET A 811 -11.30 9.22 6.42
CA MET A 811 -10.64 9.29 5.12
C MET A 811 -9.16 9.70 5.23
N SER A 812 -8.85 10.67 6.10
CA SER A 812 -7.49 11.16 6.31
C SER A 812 -6.60 10.12 7.01
N SER A 813 -7.15 9.30 7.89
CA SER A 813 -6.38 8.30 8.65
C SER A 813 -5.74 7.23 7.74
N MET A 814 -6.37 6.87 6.64
CA MET A 814 -5.79 5.96 5.64
C MET A 814 -4.51 6.56 5.02
N ILE A 815 -4.54 7.85 4.72
CA ILE A 815 -3.36 8.57 4.20
C ILE A 815 -2.29 8.64 5.28
N ASP A 816 -2.64 8.94 6.53
CA ASP A 816 -1.70 9.02 7.65
C ASP A 816 -0.98 7.68 7.90
N GLN A 817 -1.66 6.54 7.75
CA GLN A 817 -1.05 5.20 7.85
C GLN A 817 -0.02 4.94 6.74
N MET A 818 -0.35 5.25 5.48
CA MET A 818 0.59 5.14 4.37
C MET A 818 1.81 6.03 4.58
N LEU A 819 1.61 7.26 5.07
CA LEU A 819 2.68 8.21 5.36
C LEU A 819 3.60 7.76 6.47
N MET A 820 3.09 7.09 7.49
CA MET A 820 3.90 6.61 8.60
C MET A 820 4.96 5.61 8.13
N VAL A 821 4.61 4.70 7.23
CA VAL A 821 5.57 3.75 6.63
C VAL A 821 6.66 4.51 5.86
N LEU A 822 6.26 5.52 5.08
CA LEU A 822 7.20 6.35 4.33
C LEU A 822 8.13 7.15 5.28
N TYR A 823 7.60 7.73 6.36
CA TYR A 823 8.40 8.45 7.34
C TYR A 823 9.38 7.54 8.10
N ALA A 824 9.01 6.29 8.37
CA ALA A 824 9.92 5.33 8.96
C ALA A 824 11.13 5.02 8.05
N LEU A 825 10.88 4.84 6.75
CA LEU A 825 11.95 4.67 5.76
C LEU A 825 12.82 5.93 5.63
N LEU A 826 12.22 7.11 5.71
CA LEU A 826 12.91 8.39 5.62
C LEU A 826 13.76 8.69 6.87
N ALA A 827 13.37 8.25 8.05
CA ALA A 827 14.16 8.42 9.28
C ALA A 827 15.57 7.85 9.12
N LEU A 828 15.69 6.72 8.42
CA LEU A 828 17.00 6.14 8.12
C LEU A 828 17.85 7.04 7.19
N SER A 829 17.22 7.67 6.20
CA SER A 829 17.93 8.62 5.31
C SER A 829 18.52 9.80 6.08
N ILE A 830 17.81 10.30 7.08
CA ILE A 830 18.30 11.36 8.00
C ILE A 830 19.50 10.85 8.81
N ILE A 831 19.43 9.63 9.32
CA ILE A 831 20.54 9.00 10.06
C ILE A 831 21.79 8.91 9.16
N ILE A 832 21.63 8.48 7.91
CA ILE A 832 22.73 8.43 6.93
C ILE A 832 23.34 9.84 6.73
N ALA A 833 22.49 10.86 6.61
CA ALA A 833 22.94 12.24 6.46
C ALA A 833 23.73 12.74 7.69
N ILE A 834 23.29 12.42 8.91
CA ILE A 834 24.01 12.73 10.17
C ILE A 834 25.42 12.14 10.14
N PHE A 835 25.54 10.85 9.81
CA PHE A 835 26.85 10.19 9.74
C PHE A 835 27.73 10.80 8.64
N GLY A 836 27.16 11.20 7.50
CA GLY A 836 27.85 11.92 6.43
C GLY A 836 28.46 13.24 6.92
N ILE A 837 27.70 14.02 7.69
CA ILE A 837 28.15 15.27 8.28
C ILE A 837 29.27 15.02 9.32
N VAL A 838 29.06 14.08 10.25
CA VAL A 838 30.07 13.72 11.28
C VAL A 838 31.38 13.31 10.65
N ASN A 839 31.34 12.49 9.61
CA ASN A 839 32.53 12.03 8.91
C ASN A 839 33.30 13.18 8.23
N THR A 840 32.57 14.06 7.53
CA THR A 840 33.19 15.18 6.81
C THR A 840 33.73 16.25 7.78
N LEU A 841 33.04 16.47 8.91
CA LEU A 841 33.54 17.37 9.95
C LEU A 841 34.78 16.80 10.69
N ALA A 842 34.81 15.48 10.94
CA ALA A 842 35.97 14.84 11.53
C ALA A 842 37.21 15.02 10.65
N LEU A 843 37.05 14.90 9.33
CA LEU A 843 38.09 15.21 8.36
C LEU A 843 38.50 16.68 8.42
N SER A 844 37.53 17.61 8.35
CA SER A 844 37.77 19.04 8.43
C SER A 844 38.63 19.41 9.64
N VAL A 845 38.37 18.80 10.78
CA VAL A 845 39.10 19.00 12.00
C VAL A 845 40.51 18.42 11.92
N SER A 846 40.66 17.21 11.37
CA SER A 846 41.99 16.57 11.23
C SER A 846 42.92 17.37 10.29
N GLU A 847 42.42 17.86 9.14
CA GLU A 847 43.20 18.68 8.22
C GLU A 847 43.62 20.02 8.81
N ARG A 848 42.90 20.53 9.80
CA ARG A 848 43.14 21.87 10.41
C ARG A 848 43.68 21.79 11.84
N THR A 849 44.29 20.66 12.19
CA THR A 849 44.82 20.44 13.57
C THR A 849 45.84 21.51 13.93
N LYS A 850 46.77 21.85 13.02
CA LYS A 850 47.74 22.94 13.21
C LYS A 850 47.06 24.30 13.41
N GLU A 851 46.08 24.67 12.59
CA GLU A 851 45.33 25.93 12.71
C GLU A 851 44.62 26.01 14.07
N ILE A 852 43.98 24.91 14.48
CA ILE A 852 43.29 24.80 15.80
C ILE A 852 44.30 24.85 16.94
N GLY A 853 45.46 24.17 16.79
CA GLY A 853 46.56 24.23 17.74
C GLY A 853 47.09 25.66 17.94
N LEU A 854 47.31 26.34 16.83
CA LEU A 854 47.77 27.74 16.83
C LEU A 854 46.75 28.68 17.48
N LEU A 855 45.46 28.56 17.15
CA LEU A 855 44.40 29.32 17.79
C LEU A 855 44.34 29.09 19.30
N ARG A 856 44.56 27.86 19.75
CA ARG A 856 44.65 27.53 21.17
C ARG A 856 45.92 28.08 21.82
N ALA A 857 47.04 28.10 21.11
CA ALA A 857 48.31 28.66 21.61
C ALA A 857 48.21 30.17 21.84
N ILE A 858 47.45 30.90 20.99
CA ILE A 858 47.19 32.34 21.19
C ILE A 858 46.00 32.65 22.11
N GLY A 859 45.45 31.66 22.84
CA GLY A 859 44.53 31.87 23.95
C GLY A 859 43.07 31.57 23.65
N THR A 860 42.73 30.95 22.51
CA THR A 860 41.34 30.54 22.22
C THR A 860 40.92 29.42 23.17
N SER A 861 39.81 29.61 23.91
CA SER A 861 39.30 28.62 24.85
C SER A 861 38.73 27.37 24.17
N ARG A 862 38.68 26.23 24.86
CA ARG A 862 38.07 24.99 24.38
C ARG A 862 36.60 25.18 24.02
N GLY A 863 35.86 26.04 24.75
CA GLY A 863 34.47 26.39 24.48
C GLY A 863 34.30 27.16 23.17
N GLN A 864 35.20 28.11 22.88
CA GLN A 864 35.20 28.88 21.63
C GLN A 864 35.51 28.02 20.42
N VAL A 865 36.44 27.04 20.50
CA VAL A 865 36.71 26.09 19.42
C VAL A 865 35.49 25.19 19.17
N ARG A 866 34.85 24.68 20.22
CA ARG A 866 33.57 23.90 20.08
C ARG A 866 32.48 24.74 19.45
N GLY A 867 32.32 25.99 19.91
CA GLY A 867 31.32 26.91 19.35
C GLY A 867 31.57 27.22 17.88
N MET A 868 32.82 27.46 17.47
CA MET A 868 33.20 27.71 16.09
C MET A 868 32.85 26.53 15.19
N LEU A 869 33.24 25.30 15.60
CA LEU A 869 32.93 24.09 14.83
C LEU A 869 31.43 23.78 14.81
N GLY A 870 30.71 24.05 15.90
CA GLY A 870 29.27 23.89 16.00
C GLY A 870 28.53 24.84 15.06
N ILE A 871 28.91 26.11 15.00
CA ILE A 871 28.34 27.12 14.11
C ILE A 871 28.65 26.76 12.64
N GLU A 872 29.90 26.34 12.33
CA GLU A 872 30.28 25.87 11.01
C GLU A 872 29.36 24.72 10.53
N ALA A 873 29.19 23.71 11.40
CA ALA A 873 28.32 22.54 11.12
C ALA A 873 26.85 22.94 10.96
N ALA A 874 26.34 23.81 11.82
CA ALA A 874 24.94 24.30 11.72
C ALA A 874 24.69 25.05 10.42
N ILE A 875 25.58 25.93 9.98
CA ILE A 875 25.45 26.65 8.71
C ILE A 875 25.47 25.67 7.53
N ILE A 876 26.36 24.67 7.54
CA ILE A 876 26.43 23.64 6.49
C ILE A 876 25.12 22.84 6.43
N SER A 877 24.61 22.44 7.58
CA SER A 877 23.34 21.68 7.67
C SER A 877 22.15 22.50 7.19
N VAL A 878 22.04 23.77 7.61
CA VAL A 878 20.99 24.68 7.15
C VAL A 878 21.09 24.90 5.64
N PHE A 879 22.29 25.08 5.10
CA PHE A 879 22.51 25.26 3.66
C PHE A 879 22.00 24.04 2.86
N GLY A 880 22.37 22.81 3.27
CA GLY A 880 21.88 21.60 2.64
C GLY A 880 20.36 21.46 2.76
N THR A 881 19.82 21.78 3.92
CA THR A 881 18.38 21.73 4.17
C THR A 881 17.61 22.72 3.31
N VAL A 882 18.04 23.97 3.23
CA VAL A 882 17.35 24.99 2.40
C VAL A 882 17.32 24.57 0.93
N LEU A 883 18.44 24.08 0.39
CA LEU A 883 18.46 23.53 -0.98
C LEU A 883 17.50 22.34 -1.12
N GLY A 884 17.46 21.45 -0.13
CA GLY A 884 16.56 20.31 -0.11
C GLY A 884 15.08 20.70 -0.05
N LEU A 885 14.75 21.68 0.80
CA LEU A 885 13.39 22.23 0.88
C LEU A 885 12.94 22.82 -0.47
N VAL A 886 13.78 23.64 -1.10
CA VAL A 886 13.44 24.29 -2.39
C VAL A 886 13.19 23.26 -3.49
N VAL A 887 14.11 22.31 -3.69
CA VAL A 887 13.98 21.29 -4.73
C VAL A 887 12.87 20.30 -4.41
N GLY A 888 12.75 19.89 -3.15
CA GLY A 888 11.72 18.93 -2.72
C GLY A 888 10.31 19.52 -2.83
N VAL A 889 10.11 20.76 -2.38
CA VAL A 889 8.80 21.44 -2.52
C VAL A 889 8.45 21.61 -4.00
N ALA A 890 9.40 22.05 -4.83
CA ALA A 890 9.18 22.20 -6.28
C ALA A 890 8.79 20.87 -6.93
N ALA A 891 9.50 19.78 -6.60
CA ALA A 891 9.16 18.44 -7.08
C ALA A 891 7.75 18.00 -6.63
N GLY A 892 7.41 18.22 -5.35
CA GLY A 892 6.10 17.90 -4.80
C GLY A 892 4.97 18.68 -5.46
N VAL A 893 5.19 19.96 -5.78
CA VAL A 893 4.23 20.78 -6.51
C VAL A 893 4.00 20.25 -7.94
N VAL A 894 5.06 19.83 -8.63
CA VAL A 894 4.95 19.25 -9.98
C VAL A 894 4.24 17.89 -9.95
N ILE A 895 4.59 17.01 -9.00
CA ILE A 895 3.91 15.73 -8.83
C ILE A 895 2.43 15.96 -8.55
N ARG A 896 2.10 16.87 -7.64
CA ARG A 896 0.70 17.25 -7.36
C ARG A 896 -0.03 17.69 -8.62
N ALA A 897 0.62 18.53 -9.45
CA ALA A 897 0.00 19.03 -10.67
C ALA A 897 -0.24 17.93 -11.71
N VAL A 898 0.69 16.99 -11.84
CA VAL A 898 0.54 15.80 -12.71
C VAL A 898 -0.63 14.93 -12.29
N TYR A 899 -0.78 14.69 -10.98
CA TYR A 899 -1.84 13.85 -10.42
C TYR A 899 -3.07 14.64 -9.96
N ALA A 900 -3.20 15.91 -10.37
CA ALA A 900 -4.37 16.74 -10.04
C ALA A 900 -5.67 16.10 -10.56
N SER A 901 -5.62 15.55 -11.77
CA SER A 901 -6.72 14.80 -12.36
C SER A 901 -7.02 13.46 -11.66
N GLU A 902 -6.11 12.92 -10.88
CA GLU A 902 -6.28 11.66 -10.14
C GLU A 902 -6.65 11.88 -8.65
N GLY A 903 -7.10 13.09 -8.28
CA GLY A 903 -7.60 13.41 -6.93
C GLY A 903 -6.67 14.26 -6.07
N LEU A 904 -5.50 14.69 -6.59
CA LEU A 904 -4.61 15.64 -5.89
C LEU A 904 -4.93 17.11 -6.28
N GLU A 905 -6.19 17.53 -6.14
CA GLU A 905 -6.65 18.83 -6.63
C GLU A 905 -6.08 20.01 -5.83
N THR A 906 -5.98 19.85 -4.52
CA THR A 906 -5.61 20.94 -3.61
C THR A 906 -4.11 20.94 -3.33
N LEU A 907 -3.42 22.06 -3.63
CA LEU A 907 -2.02 22.24 -3.24
C LEU A 907 -1.96 22.68 -1.77
N ALA A 908 -1.28 21.88 -0.94
CA ALA A 908 -0.98 22.25 0.43
C ALA A 908 0.50 22.04 0.74
N ILE A 909 1.16 23.12 1.17
CA ILE A 909 2.56 23.09 1.56
C ILE A 909 2.62 22.97 3.08
N PRO A 910 3.32 21.95 3.63
CA PRO A 910 3.39 21.72 5.07
C PRO A 910 4.40 22.65 5.76
N TRP A 911 4.12 23.97 5.82
CA TRP A 911 5.04 25.00 6.31
C TRP A 911 5.60 24.70 7.69
N LEU A 912 4.76 24.20 8.61
CA LEU A 912 5.20 23.81 9.96
C LEU A 912 6.20 22.66 9.92
N GLN A 913 5.97 21.66 9.11
CA GLN A 913 6.87 20.51 8.94
C GLN A 913 8.22 20.94 8.31
N LEU A 914 8.17 21.82 7.30
CA LEU A 914 9.37 22.39 6.68
C LEU A 914 10.19 23.20 7.67
N LEU A 915 9.54 23.99 8.53
CA LEU A 915 10.18 24.74 9.62
C LEU A 915 10.81 23.78 10.66
N VAL A 916 10.12 22.72 11.03
CA VAL A 916 10.65 21.69 11.93
C VAL A 916 11.89 21.04 11.32
N PHE A 917 11.92 20.73 10.02
CA PHE A 917 13.11 20.20 9.34
C PHE A 917 14.27 21.19 9.35
N LEU A 918 13.99 22.48 9.17
CA LEU A 918 15.00 23.53 9.26
C LEU A 918 15.59 23.64 10.66
N LEU A 919 14.77 23.62 11.70
CA LEU A 919 15.21 23.64 13.09
C LEU A 919 15.97 22.36 13.47
N LEU A 920 15.46 21.21 13.03
CA LEU A 920 16.11 19.92 13.26
C LEU A 920 17.49 19.87 12.59
N SER A 921 17.66 20.50 11.43
CA SER A 921 18.97 20.56 10.76
C SER A 921 20.02 21.31 11.57
N ILE A 922 19.61 22.35 12.29
CA ILE A 922 20.52 23.08 13.21
C ILE A 922 20.95 22.13 14.34
N VAL A 923 20.00 21.41 14.93
CA VAL A 923 20.30 20.43 16.00
C VAL A 923 21.22 19.33 15.48
N VAL A 924 20.91 18.77 14.30
CA VAL A 924 21.74 17.76 13.62
C VAL A 924 23.17 18.28 13.39
N GLY A 925 23.33 19.50 12.90
CA GLY A 925 24.63 20.15 12.72
C GLY A 925 25.42 20.27 14.02
N LEU A 926 24.78 20.77 15.08
CA LEU A 926 25.40 20.94 16.40
C LEU A 926 25.82 19.59 17.00
N VAL A 927 24.95 18.60 16.99
CA VAL A 927 25.20 17.23 17.50
C VAL A 927 26.34 16.57 16.70
N SER A 928 26.31 16.69 15.37
CA SER A 928 27.34 16.13 14.49
C SER A 928 28.72 16.72 14.75
N SER A 929 28.82 17.95 15.27
CA SER A 929 30.11 18.63 15.60
C SER A 929 30.73 18.16 16.90
N ILE A 930 29.96 17.53 17.83
CA ILE A 930 30.44 17.20 19.17
C ILE A 930 31.64 16.24 19.15
N SER A 931 31.53 15.15 18.40
CA SER A 931 32.56 14.11 18.30
C SER A 931 33.84 14.64 17.65
N PRO A 932 33.82 15.31 16.47
CA PRO A 932 34.98 15.92 15.85
C PRO A 932 35.65 16.97 16.73
N ALA A 933 34.87 17.86 17.35
CA ALA A 933 35.38 18.91 18.22
C ALA A 933 36.07 18.31 19.45
N SER A 934 35.50 17.26 20.05
CA SER A 934 36.12 16.60 21.20
C SER A 934 37.46 15.94 20.84
N ARG A 935 37.59 15.35 19.66
CA ARG A 935 38.85 14.77 19.16
C ARG A 935 39.95 15.86 18.99
N ALA A 936 39.59 16.99 18.36
CA ALA A 936 40.50 18.12 18.18
C ALA A 936 41.05 18.69 19.51
N LEU A 937 40.19 18.72 20.52
CA LEU A 937 40.53 19.30 21.82
C LEU A 937 41.30 18.36 22.75
N LYS A 938 41.33 17.04 22.46
CA LYS A 938 42.13 16.05 23.22
C LYS A 938 43.60 16.09 22.86
N GLN A 939 44.01 16.61 21.71
CA GLN A 939 45.41 16.73 21.34
C GLN A 939 46.10 17.83 22.13
N PRO A 940 47.31 17.60 22.70
CA PRO A 940 48.12 18.61 23.35
C PRO A 940 48.46 19.73 22.35
N VAL A 941 48.50 20.98 22.82
CA VAL A 941 48.75 22.15 21.95
C VAL A 941 50.11 22.07 21.27
N LEU A 942 51.13 21.63 22.03
CA LEU A 942 52.48 21.46 21.50
C LEU A 942 52.56 20.43 20.39
N ASP A 943 51.92 19.28 20.56
CA ASP A 943 51.89 18.21 19.56
C ASP A 943 51.10 18.64 18.31
N ALA A 944 50.01 19.40 18.49
CA ALA A 944 49.22 19.94 17.39
C ALA A 944 49.97 21.01 16.54
N VAL A 945 50.87 21.78 17.15
CA VAL A 945 51.72 22.81 16.45
C VAL A 945 52.97 22.15 15.86
N ALA A 946 53.56 21.16 16.56
CA ALA A 946 54.76 20.43 16.15
C ALA A 946 54.48 19.30 15.11
N SER A 947 53.22 18.90 14.87
CA SER A 947 52.92 17.89 13.87
C SER A 947 53.30 18.39 12.47
N GLU A 948 54.34 17.81 11.88
CA GLU A 948 54.77 18.02 10.48
C GLU A 948 53.76 17.48 9.47
#